data_5ce4408884f652834fdf13a951c38a26
#
_entry.id   5ce4408884f652834fdf13a951c38a26
#
_cell.length_a   1.000
_cell.length_b   1.000
_cell.length_c   1.000
_cell.angle_alpha   90.00
_cell.angle_beta   90.00
_cell.angle_gamma   90.00
#
_symmetry.space_group_name_H-M   'P 1'
#
loop_
_entity.id
_entity.type
_entity.pdbx_description
1 polymer ?
#
loop_
_entity_poly.entity_id
_entity_poly.type
_entity_poly.pdbx_seq_one_letter_code
_entity_poly.pdbx_strand_id
1 'polypeptide(L)'
;MLQLTSSQLNAVAAFKAFLDGAAQVFVLRGAAGTGKTTLVAEFLRYLAALNRESVLMAPTGRAAYIIAQKTRHAASTIHRAIYSLKVIKSASGADGADTGLHAQFALRSNDDRRNTVYFVDEASMVSDKFNENEAFSFGSGRLLSDLFSYADGRKIVFVGDHAQLPPVDMNFSPALDEDYFRTTFGCTVTGCTLREVMRQSDGSVMLANATRLRQSIEDADYAEFTLASGTDTKRADAGLLDPYYALSADKPCPTAAIITYSNRQALEYNIAVRRYYFGADAPRLLAGDMLMVARNNYAYGHELFNGNIVLVKACENDVMVHNVNVKLDKERSVCVPLRFRKVTIAYRNAEGPVTLDVILLDNFLDDPHGAIDSLTARALRVDFEKRLPSKIKDALPSIRKAITHKAPLTHDQQEIYADYIRLLLHDPFYNALIAKYGYAMTCHKAQGGEWENVFVDMFRYGGTANENYFRWAYTALTRASGRLWHFRSPDYTYISRMTVEPIQRSGNICTSIYAAPGSDFRKARFERIEALASRASLTATDDLSKDYQHRVAFTDADGHRASYILWYKAKGYSDRVQPVSCDSDELRALADTVVADSLAPADVPFACPERPFAEKLAAHIKAILAELDIRLLDITHEHYQDVFHVQASGLAKIGLYYNDKGIYTYMKLASSLGADDAKLEAFRQKFE
;
A
#
# COMPACT_ATOMS: atom_id res chain seq x y z
N MET A 1 15.27 12.01 30.41
CA MET A 1 13.93 12.22 29.82
C MET A 1 14.05 12.16 28.31
N LEU A 2 13.20 11.42 27.65
CA LEU A 2 13.12 11.43 26.20
C LEU A 2 12.66 12.83 25.74
N GLN A 3 13.44 13.45 24.86
CA GLN A 3 13.09 14.74 24.28
C GLN A 3 12.05 14.47 23.19
N LEU A 4 10.79 14.84 23.43
CA LEU A 4 9.70 14.70 22.46
C LEU A 4 9.75 15.83 21.44
N THR A 5 9.40 15.52 20.19
CA THR A 5 9.28 16.53 19.12
C THR A 5 8.03 17.40 19.30
N SER A 6 7.94 18.48 18.54
CA SER A 6 6.75 19.36 18.57
C SER A 6 5.48 18.60 18.21
N SER A 7 5.50 17.75 17.19
CA SER A 7 4.34 16.94 16.80
C SER A 7 3.96 15.92 17.88
N GLN A 8 4.94 15.36 18.57
CA GLN A 8 4.71 14.43 19.69
C GLN A 8 4.14 15.13 20.93
N LEU A 9 4.61 16.34 21.23
CA LEU A 9 4.05 17.17 22.33
C LEU A 9 2.59 17.54 22.05
N ASN A 10 2.27 17.92 20.81
CA ASN A 10 0.91 18.18 20.38
C ASN A 10 0.01 16.92 20.52
N ALA A 11 0.52 15.74 20.17
CA ALA A 11 -0.20 14.50 20.33
C ALA A 11 -0.48 14.17 21.81
N VAL A 12 0.47 14.45 22.72
CA VAL A 12 0.24 14.31 24.18
C VAL A 12 -0.83 15.27 24.65
N ALA A 13 -0.82 16.54 24.21
CA ALA A 13 -1.85 17.50 24.58
C ALA A 13 -3.24 17.09 24.04
N ALA A 14 -3.31 16.64 22.78
CA ALA A 14 -4.55 16.14 22.17
C ALA A 14 -5.09 14.89 22.91
N PHE A 15 -4.21 13.97 23.32
CA PHE A 15 -4.61 12.81 24.10
C PHE A 15 -5.18 13.19 25.48
N LYS A 16 -4.57 14.16 26.18
CA LYS A 16 -5.09 14.67 27.44
C LYS A 16 -6.49 15.26 27.26
N ALA A 17 -6.66 16.12 26.25
CA ALA A 17 -7.98 16.70 25.93
C ALA A 17 -9.02 15.60 25.55
N PHE A 18 -8.60 14.56 24.86
CA PHE A 18 -9.44 13.41 24.56
C PHE A 18 -9.94 12.69 25.84
N LEU A 19 -9.08 12.51 26.85
CA LEU A 19 -9.47 11.83 28.08
C LEU A 19 -10.57 12.57 28.85
N ASP A 20 -10.56 13.90 28.78
CA ASP A 20 -11.55 14.76 29.48
C ASP A 20 -12.76 15.10 28.60
N GLY A 21 -12.65 14.92 27.29
CA GLY A 21 -13.69 15.20 26.30
C GLY A 21 -14.74 14.09 26.12
N ALA A 22 -15.76 14.38 25.33
CA ALA A 22 -16.85 13.46 25.02
C ALA A 22 -16.49 12.42 23.92
N ALA A 23 -15.39 12.59 23.20
CA ALA A 23 -14.98 11.67 22.12
C ALA A 23 -14.70 10.28 22.68
N GLN A 24 -15.20 9.25 21.99
CA GLN A 24 -14.96 7.84 22.34
C GLN A 24 -13.69 7.29 21.70
N VAL A 25 -13.34 7.80 20.53
CA VAL A 25 -12.22 7.30 19.72
C VAL A 25 -11.13 8.36 19.58
N PHE A 26 -9.89 7.94 19.76
CA PHE A 26 -8.70 8.73 19.43
C PHE A 26 -7.86 7.98 18.38
N VAL A 27 -7.54 8.63 17.26
CA VAL A 27 -6.74 8.04 16.20
C VAL A 27 -5.36 8.70 16.14
N LEU A 28 -4.31 7.95 16.49
CA LEU A 28 -2.92 8.37 16.36
C LEU A 28 -2.33 7.83 15.05
N ARG A 29 -2.18 8.71 14.06
CA ARG A 29 -1.60 8.37 12.76
C ARG A 29 -0.13 8.78 12.71
N GLY A 30 0.67 8.05 11.95
CA GLY A 30 2.04 8.46 11.67
C GLY A 30 2.78 7.45 10.82
N ALA A 31 3.79 7.91 10.08
CA ALA A 31 4.69 7.07 9.29
C ALA A 31 5.47 6.08 10.17
N ALA A 32 6.08 5.08 9.54
CA ALA A 32 7.07 4.25 10.22
C ALA A 32 8.21 5.15 10.76
N GLY A 33 8.66 4.90 12.01
CA GLY A 33 9.74 5.67 12.62
C GLY A 33 9.38 7.04 13.22
N THR A 34 8.10 7.46 13.22
CA THR A 34 7.66 8.72 13.87
C THR A 34 7.52 8.65 15.40
N GLY A 35 7.82 7.50 16.00
CA GLY A 35 7.75 7.34 17.44
C GLY A 35 6.35 7.05 18.00
N LYS A 36 5.42 6.51 17.21
CA LYS A 36 4.08 6.09 17.67
C LYS A 36 4.13 5.25 18.94
N THR A 37 4.95 4.20 18.94
CA THR A 37 5.10 3.29 20.09
C THR A 37 5.67 4.00 21.33
N THR A 38 6.57 4.97 21.12
CA THR A 38 7.11 5.80 22.21
C THR A 38 6.01 6.66 22.84
N LEU A 39 5.12 7.22 22.02
CA LEU A 39 3.96 7.97 22.51
C LEU A 39 2.94 7.09 23.22
N VAL A 40 2.70 5.87 22.73
CA VAL A 40 1.85 4.90 23.46
C VAL A 40 2.42 4.66 24.88
N ALA A 41 3.73 4.45 25.00
CA ALA A 41 4.35 4.28 26.32
C ALA A 41 4.20 5.54 27.20
N GLU A 42 4.23 6.74 26.63
CA GLU A 42 3.97 8.00 27.34
C GLU A 42 2.51 8.11 27.79
N PHE A 43 1.56 7.76 26.91
CA PHE A 43 0.14 7.75 27.24
C PHE A 43 -0.19 6.75 28.37
N LEU A 44 0.41 5.56 28.34
CA LEU A 44 0.25 4.55 29.39
C LEU A 44 0.81 5.05 30.72
N ARG A 45 1.97 5.71 30.72
CA ARG A 45 2.53 6.34 31.96
C ARG A 45 1.62 7.44 32.50
N TYR A 46 1.05 8.26 31.62
CA TYR A 46 0.12 9.30 32.01
C TYR A 46 -1.17 8.73 32.62
N LEU A 47 -1.74 7.67 32.03
CA LEU A 47 -2.92 6.98 32.59
C LEU A 47 -2.63 6.36 33.93
N ALA A 48 -1.47 5.74 34.12
CA ALA A 48 -1.04 5.18 35.40
C ALA A 48 -0.95 6.27 36.51
N ALA A 49 -0.43 7.46 36.17
CA ALA A 49 -0.38 8.61 37.07
C ALA A 49 -1.77 9.11 37.46
N LEU A 50 -2.80 8.92 36.62
CA LEU A 50 -4.20 9.24 36.88
C LEU A 50 -4.96 8.08 37.54
N ASN A 51 -4.29 6.97 37.87
CA ASN A 51 -4.92 5.74 38.37
C ASN A 51 -6.04 5.21 37.47
N ARG A 52 -5.85 5.36 36.14
CA ARG A 52 -6.72 4.80 35.11
C ARG A 52 -6.10 3.53 34.54
N GLU A 53 -6.92 2.51 34.38
CA GLU A 53 -6.49 1.26 33.74
C GLU A 53 -6.33 1.40 32.22
N SER A 54 -5.46 0.59 31.68
CA SER A 54 -5.24 0.52 30.23
C SER A 54 -5.06 -0.92 29.78
N VAL A 55 -5.63 -1.26 28.63
CA VAL A 55 -5.48 -2.56 27.98
C VAL A 55 -4.84 -2.34 26.62
N LEU A 56 -3.72 -3.00 26.39
CA LEU A 56 -2.94 -2.86 25.17
C LEU A 56 -3.16 -4.08 24.27
N MET A 57 -3.57 -3.84 23.02
CA MET A 57 -3.94 -4.86 22.05
C MET A 57 -3.30 -4.61 20.70
N ALA A 58 -3.18 -5.68 19.90
CA ALA A 58 -2.79 -5.60 18.48
C ALA A 58 -3.55 -6.66 17.66
N PRO A 59 -3.65 -6.50 16.34
CA PRO A 59 -4.35 -7.47 15.49
C PRO A 59 -3.62 -8.81 15.37
N THR A 60 -2.29 -8.82 15.53
CA THR A 60 -1.48 -10.05 15.45
C THR A 60 -0.68 -10.27 16.73
N GLY A 61 -0.37 -11.53 17.03
CA GLY A 61 0.45 -11.86 18.19
C GLY A 61 1.87 -11.29 18.10
N ARG A 62 2.47 -11.21 16.92
CA ARG A 62 3.77 -10.59 16.71
C ARG A 62 3.73 -9.09 17.04
N ALA A 63 2.73 -8.37 16.56
CA ALA A 63 2.58 -6.96 16.88
C ALA A 63 2.34 -6.75 18.39
N ALA A 64 1.49 -7.59 19.03
CA ALA A 64 1.28 -7.58 20.48
C ALA A 64 2.59 -7.81 21.23
N TYR A 65 3.40 -8.77 20.81
CA TYR A 65 4.70 -9.03 21.41
C TYR A 65 5.66 -7.82 21.29
N ILE A 66 5.77 -7.22 20.09
CA ILE A 66 6.67 -6.09 19.88
C ILE A 66 6.26 -4.87 20.69
N ILE A 67 4.96 -4.55 20.74
CA ILE A 67 4.50 -3.41 21.53
C ILE A 67 4.65 -3.67 23.04
N ALA A 68 4.42 -4.89 23.51
CA ALA A 68 4.66 -5.25 24.90
C ALA A 68 6.13 -5.04 25.31
N GLN A 69 7.08 -5.46 24.48
CA GLN A 69 8.51 -5.24 24.72
C GLN A 69 8.87 -3.75 24.73
N LYS A 70 8.38 -2.98 23.74
CA LYS A 70 8.74 -1.56 23.60
C LYS A 70 8.12 -0.68 24.69
N THR A 71 6.92 -1.01 25.13
CA THR A 71 6.20 -0.24 26.16
C THR A 71 6.45 -0.75 27.58
N ARG A 72 6.95 -1.96 27.74
CA ARG A 72 7.05 -2.71 29.00
C ARG A 72 5.71 -2.91 29.69
N HIS A 73 4.63 -2.98 28.94
CA HIS A 73 3.27 -3.28 29.38
C HIS A 73 2.80 -4.57 28.73
N ALA A 74 2.00 -5.34 29.48
CA ALA A 74 1.39 -6.55 28.91
C ALA A 74 0.48 -6.17 27.73
N ALA A 75 0.61 -6.89 26.63
CA ALA A 75 -0.25 -6.73 25.47
C ALA A 75 -0.74 -8.10 24.99
N SER A 76 -1.91 -8.12 24.36
CA SER A 76 -2.50 -9.34 23.80
C SER A 76 -3.03 -9.09 22.40
N THR A 77 -3.44 -10.16 21.70
CA THR A 77 -4.21 -9.96 20.48
C THR A 77 -5.63 -9.49 20.81
N ILE A 78 -6.24 -8.71 19.89
CA ILE A 78 -7.65 -8.29 20.04
C ILE A 78 -8.53 -9.51 20.28
N HIS A 79 -8.36 -10.57 19.47
CA HIS A 79 -9.15 -11.81 19.62
C HIS A 79 -9.06 -12.42 21.03
N ARG A 80 -7.87 -12.48 21.60
CA ARG A 80 -7.68 -13.00 22.97
C ARG A 80 -8.30 -12.11 24.01
N ALA A 81 -8.26 -10.81 23.85
CA ALA A 81 -8.82 -9.86 24.79
C ALA A 81 -10.34 -9.94 24.86
N ILE A 82 -11.01 -10.01 23.70
CA ILE A 82 -12.47 -9.80 23.64
C ILE A 82 -13.30 -11.07 23.48
N TYR A 83 -12.70 -12.22 23.09
CA TYR A 83 -13.46 -13.46 22.87
C TYR A 83 -13.15 -14.54 23.89
N SER A 84 -14.15 -15.37 24.16
CA SER A 84 -14.03 -16.62 24.91
C SER A 84 -14.75 -17.75 24.18
N LEU A 85 -14.28 -18.97 24.32
CA LEU A 85 -14.96 -20.15 23.78
C LEU A 85 -16.30 -20.32 24.51
N LYS A 86 -17.42 -20.21 23.81
CA LYS A 86 -18.75 -20.29 24.40
C LYS A 86 -19.51 -21.57 24.01
N VAL A 87 -19.47 -21.95 22.74
CA VAL A 87 -20.23 -23.11 22.23
C VAL A 87 -19.52 -23.64 20.99
N ILE A 88 -19.61 -24.96 20.78
CA ILE A 88 -19.28 -25.56 19.50
C ILE A 88 -20.60 -25.98 18.84
N LYS A 89 -20.83 -25.49 17.61
CA LYS A 89 -22.00 -25.83 16.79
C LYS A 89 -21.61 -26.86 15.73
N SER A 90 -22.56 -27.67 15.28
CA SER A 90 -22.32 -28.42 14.04
C SER A 90 -22.42 -27.49 12.83
N ALA A 91 -21.42 -27.51 11.95
CA ALA A 91 -21.48 -26.79 10.70
C ALA A 91 -22.12 -27.69 9.62
N SER A 92 -23.17 -27.20 8.99
CA SER A 92 -23.75 -27.83 7.81
C SER A 92 -23.18 -27.09 6.57
N GLY A 93 -22.54 -27.83 5.65
CA GLY A 93 -22.18 -27.26 4.35
C GLY A 93 -23.43 -26.90 3.52
N ALA A 94 -23.25 -26.05 2.52
CA ALA A 94 -24.33 -25.62 1.60
C ALA A 94 -25.12 -26.81 0.99
N ASP A 95 -24.52 -28.00 0.93
CA ASP A 95 -25.10 -29.23 0.39
C ASP A 95 -25.65 -30.19 1.46
N GLY A 96 -25.83 -29.73 2.70
CA GLY A 96 -26.33 -30.58 3.81
C GLY A 96 -25.33 -31.67 4.27
N ALA A 97 -24.08 -31.67 3.81
CA ALA A 97 -23.04 -32.52 4.31
C ALA A 97 -22.60 -32.08 5.71
N ASP A 98 -22.49 -33.00 6.66
CA ASP A 98 -21.96 -32.73 8.01
C ASP A 98 -20.48 -32.34 7.88
N THR A 99 -20.20 -31.03 7.86
CA THR A 99 -18.84 -30.47 7.77
C THR A 99 -18.11 -30.48 9.10
N GLY A 100 -18.76 -30.98 10.14
CA GLY A 100 -18.17 -31.16 11.47
C GLY A 100 -18.57 -30.07 12.49
N LEU A 101 -18.00 -30.12 13.69
CA LEU A 101 -18.30 -29.15 14.74
C LEU A 101 -17.58 -27.82 14.49
N HIS A 102 -18.29 -26.73 14.59
CA HIS A 102 -17.78 -25.37 14.41
C HIS A 102 -17.64 -24.72 15.79
N ALA A 103 -16.42 -24.32 16.15
CA ALA A 103 -16.19 -23.64 17.42
C ALA A 103 -16.61 -22.17 17.34
N GLN A 104 -17.58 -21.77 18.11
CA GLN A 104 -18.03 -20.40 18.20
C GLN A 104 -17.42 -19.72 19.43
N PHE A 105 -16.62 -18.69 19.18
CA PHE A 105 -16.11 -17.81 20.20
C PHE A 105 -17.05 -16.62 20.33
N ALA A 106 -17.59 -16.40 21.53
CA ALA A 106 -18.45 -15.27 21.81
C ALA A 106 -17.67 -14.14 22.49
N LEU A 107 -18.20 -12.93 22.42
CA LEU A 107 -17.69 -11.83 23.22
C LEU A 107 -17.73 -12.17 24.72
N ARG A 108 -16.66 -11.84 25.42
CA ARG A 108 -16.60 -11.90 26.87
C ARG A 108 -17.49 -10.82 27.47
N SER A 109 -17.96 -11.04 28.72
CA SER A 109 -18.37 -9.93 29.56
C SER A 109 -17.18 -9.01 29.82
N ASN A 110 -17.42 -7.72 29.74
CA ASN A 110 -16.39 -6.74 30.03
C ASN A 110 -16.47 -6.28 31.48
N ASP A 111 -15.60 -6.85 32.29
CA ASP A 111 -15.53 -6.57 33.75
C ASP A 111 -14.50 -5.46 34.07
N ASP A 112 -13.85 -4.87 33.05
CA ASP A 112 -12.91 -3.77 33.22
C ASP A 112 -13.62 -2.52 33.77
N ARG A 113 -12.88 -1.69 34.51
CA ARG A 113 -13.44 -0.44 35.04
C ARG A 113 -13.96 0.47 33.93
N ARG A 114 -14.97 1.29 34.21
CA ARG A 114 -15.57 2.21 33.24
C ARG A 114 -14.58 3.27 32.69
N ASN A 115 -13.54 3.58 33.43
CA ASN A 115 -12.49 4.52 33.02
C ASN A 115 -11.29 3.86 32.34
N THR A 116 -11.35 2.56 32.06
CA THR A 116 -10.31 1.84 31.28
C THR A 116 -10.20 2.39 29.87
N VAL A 117 -8.98 2.55 29.38
CA VAL A 117 -8.68 2.98 28.03
C VAL A 117 -8.05 1.84 27.23
N TYR A 118 -8.66 1.49 26.12
CA TYR A 118 -8.16 0.46 25.22
C TYR A 118 -7.22 1.04 24.18
N PHE A 119 -6.08 0.42 23.96
CA PHE A 119 -5.13 0.77 22.92
C PHE A 119 -5.07 -0.36 21.90
N VAL A 120 -5.12 0.00 20.61
CA VAL A 120 -4.97 -0.93 19.50
C VAL A 120 -3.85 -0.44 18.62
N ASP A 121 -2.68 -1.09 18.71
CA ASP A 121 -1.56 -0.81 17.83
C ASP A 121 -1.67 -1.58 16.51
N GLU A 122 -0.95 -1.15 15.46
CA GLU A 122 -1.06 -1.67 14.08
C GLU A 122 -2.52 -1.70 13.59
N ALA A 123 -3.28 -0.65 13.92
CA ALA A 123 -4.70 -0.55 13.63
C ALA A 123 -5.03 -0.59 12.14
N SER A 124 -4.06 -0.32 11.25
CA SER A 124 -4.22 -0.48 9.80
C SER A 124 -4.67 -1.89 9.38
N MET A 125 -4.38 -2.91 10.19
CA MET A 125 -4.71 -4.32 9.91
C MET A 125 -6.07 -4.74 10.49
N VAL A 126 -6.77 -3.90 11.24
CA VAL A 126 -8.04 -4.27 11.90
C VAL A 126 -9.18 -4.20 10.88
N SER A 127 -9.78 -5.35 10.61
CA SER A 127 -10.87 -5.50 9.64
C SER A 127 -12.23 -5.33 10.29
N ASP A 128 -13.18 -4.80 9.52
CA ASP A 128 -14.62 -4.89 9.84
C ASP A 128 -15.42 -5.62 8.75
N LYS A 129 -14.72 -6.30 7.84
CA LYS A 129 -15.34 -7.20 6.87
C LYS A 129 -15.81 -8.46 7.59
N PHE A 130 -17.01 -8.93 7.25
CA PHE A 130 -17.52 -10.20 7.74
C PHE A 130 -16.57 -11.33 7.34
N ASN A 131 -16.12 -12.08 8.34
CA ASN A 131 -15.21 -13.21 8.16
C ASN A 131 -15.72 -14.39 9.01
N GLU A 132 -16.06 -15.46 8.33
CA GLU A 132 -16.41 -16.73 8.94
C GLU A 132 -15.51 -17.83 8.33
N ASN A 133 -14.88 -18.60 9.17
CA ASN A 133 -14.06 -19.72 8.76
C ASN A 133 -14.85 -21.02 8.99
N GLU A 134 -14.67 -22.04 8.15
CA GLU A 134 -15.34 -23.34 8.28
C GLU A 134 -15.15 -24.01 9.65
N ALA A 135 -14.07 -23.72 10.37
CA ALA A 135 -13.73 -24.31 11.67
C ALA A 135 -14.06 -23.40 12.86
N PHE A 136 -14.03 -22.09 12.70
CA PHE A 136 -14.15 -21.13 13.81
C PHE A 136 -14.97 -19.91 13.39
N SER A 137 -15.88 -19.47 14.25
CA SER A 137 -16.51 -18.14 14.15
C SER A 137 -16.24 -17.33 15.41
N PHE A 138 -16.04 -16.02 15.23
CA PHE A 138 -15.78 -15.09 16.31
C PHE A 138 -16.88 -14.03 16.34
N GLY A 139 -17.59 -13.93 17.47
CA GLY A 139 -18.60 -12.92 17.71
C GLY A 139 -19.61 -12.75 16.57
N SER A 140 -19.68 -11.55 16.02
CA SER A 140 -20.48 -11.20 14.85
C SER A 140 -19.79 -11.52 13.51
N GLY A 141 -18.54 -11.94 13.53
CA GLY A 141 -17.68 -12.07 12.34
C GLY A 141 -17.03 -10.76 11.89
N ARG A 142 -17.25 -9.64 12.61
CA ARG A 142 -16.72 -8.31 12.33
C ARG A 142 -15.89 -7.81 13.49
N LEU A 143 -14.57 -7.92 13.38
CA LEU A 143 -13.65 -7.73 14.49
C LEU A 143 -13.74 -6.32 15.10
N LEU A 144 -13.78 -5.29 14.26
CA LEU A 144 -13.86 -3.90 14.73
C LEU A 144 -15.20 -3.63 15.42
N SER A 145 -16.31 -4.08 14.84
CA SER A 145 -17.65 -3.99 15.42
C SER A 145 -17.74 -4.71 16.77
N ASP A 146 -17.14 -5.89 16.86
CA ASP A 146 -17.10 -6.67 18.12
C ASP A 146 -16.24 -6.00 19.18
N LEU A 147 -15.11 -5.38 18.78
CA LEU A 147 -14.29 -4.59 19.71
C LEU A 147 -15.07 -3.39 20.28
N PHE A 148 -15.84 -2.69 19.46
CA PHE A 148 -16.70 -1.60 19.90
C PHE A 148 -17.78 -2.08 20.86
N SER A 149 -18.42 -3.19 20.55
CA SER A 149 -19.42 -3.83 21.43
C SER A 149 -18.81 -4.26 22.75
N TYR A 150 -17.61 -4.82 22.75
CA TYR A 150 -16.86 -5.20 23.94
C TYR A 150 -16.49 -3.97 24.78
N ALA A 151 -16.01 -2.91 24.15
CA ALA A 151 -15.58 -1.69 24.84
C ALA A 151 -16.73 -1.01 25.61
N ASP A 152 -17.99 -1.18 25.20
CA ASP A 152 -19.19 -0.75 25.90
C ASP A 152 -19.08 0.73 26.34
N GLY A 153 -18.82 1.62 25.40
CA GLY A 153 -18.70 3.06 25.64
C GLY A 153 -17.38 3.54 26.26
N ARG A 154 -16.45 2.65 26.59
CA ARG A 154 -15.09 3.01 27.05
C ARG A 154 -14.29 3.62 25.91
N LYS A 155 -13.27 4.40 26.26
CA LYS A 155 -12.40 5.08 25.30
C LYS A 155 -11.45 4.11 24.59
N ILE A 156 -11.30 4.30 23.28
CA ILE A 156 -10.41 3.48 22.44
C ILE A 156 -9.41 4.39 21.71
N VAL A 157 -8.14 4.01 21.73
CA VAL A 157 -7.04 4.65 21.02
C VAL A 157 -6.56 3.72 19.93
N PHE A 158 -6.74 4.10 18.67
CA PHE A 158 -6.21 3.38 17.52
C PHE A 158 -4.90 4.03 17.08
N VAL A 159 -3.87 3.21 16.91
CA VAL A 159 -2.52 3.65 16.52
C VAL A 159 -2.12 2.94 15.24
N GLY A 160 -1.73 3.68 14.22
CA GLY A 160 -1.37 3.05 12.94
C GLY A 160 -0.83 4.01 11.89
N ASP A 161 -0.63 3.46 10.71
CA ASP A 161 -0.17 4.17 9.53
C ASP A 161 -1.12 3.88 8.36
N HIS A 162 -1.85 4.90 7.92
CA HIS A 162 -2.83 4.79 6.85
C HIS A 162 -2.22 4.53 5.47
N ALA A 163 -0.91 4.78 5.30
CA ALA A 163 -0.21 4.49 4.06
C ALA A 163 0.25 3.03 3.96
N GLN A 164 0.20 2.26 5.06
CA GLN A 164 0.47 0.82 5.02
C GLN A 164 -0.70 0.04 4.40
N LEU A 165 -0.45 -1.27 4.16
CA LEU A 165 -1.47 -2.17 3.64
C LEU A 165 -2.69 -2.19 4.54
N PRO A 166 -3.90 -2.04 4.00
CA PRO A 166 -5.14 -2.26 4.73
C PRO A 166 -5.35 -3.74 5.05
N PRO A 167 -6.41 -4.10 5.80
CA PRO A 167 -6.76 -5.49 6.02
C PRO A 167 -6.97 -6.24 4.69
N VAL A 168 -6.70 -7.54 4.70
CA VAL A 168 -6.89 -8.40 3.51
C VAL A 168 -8.33 -8.26 2.99
N ASP A 169 -8.47 -8.15 1.67
CA ASP A 169 -9.74 -7.94 0.97
C ASP A 169 -10.48 -6.61 1.31
N MET A 170 -9.78 -5.63 1.83
CA MET A 170 -10.28 -4.26 2.01
C MET A 170 -9.37 -3.27 1.26
N ASN A 171 -9.97 -2.16 0.80
CA ASN A 171 -9.24 -1.10 0.09
C ASN A 171 -8.81 0.05 1.02
N PHE A 172 -9.27 0.06 2.26
CA PHE A 172 -8.97 1.07 3.27
C PHE A 172 -8.90 0.43 4.66
N SER A 173 -8.36 1.17 5.64
CA SER A 173 -8.21 0.73 7.02
C SER A 173 -9.33 1.33 7.89
N PRO A 174 -10.43 0.60 8.17
CA PRO A 174 -11.60 1.15 8.88
C PRO A 174 -11.27 1.65 10.28
N ALA A 175 -10.31 1.05 10.96
CA ALA A 175 -9.87 1.47 12.29
C ALA A 175 -8.99 2.73 12.30
N LEU A 176 -8.66 3.31 11.14
CA LEU A 176 -7.96 4.58 11.00
C LEU A 176 -8.79 5.63 10.27
N ASP A 177 -10.03 5.33 9.91
CA ASP A 177 -10.92 6.18 9.12
C ASP A 177 -11.97 6.85 10.03
N GLU A 178 -11.90 8.18 10.16
CA GLU A 178 -12.80 8.94 11.04
C GLU A 178 -14.24 8.97 10.53
N ASP A 179 -14.42 8.99 9.20
CA ASP A 179 -15.75 9.01 8.60
C ASP A 179 -16.42 7.65 8.78
N TYR A 180 -15.66 6.56 8.70
CA TYR A 180 -16.14 5.23 9.01
C TYR A 180 -16.66 5.13 10.44
N PHE A 181 -15.91 5.65 11.42
CA PHE A 181 -16.37 5.66 12.82
C PHE A 181 -17.64 6.48 13.02
N ARG A 182 -17.74 7.66 12.39
CA ARG A 182 -18.95 8.50 12.48
C ARG A 182 -20.15 7.82 11.86
N THR A 183 -20.00 7.26 10.66
CA THR A 183 -21.12 6.69 9.90
C THR A 183 -21.56 5.32 10.42
N THR A 184 -20.61 4.46 10.82
CA THR A 184 -20.90 3.08 11.22
C THR A 184 -21.24 2.96 12.70
N PHE A 185 -20.53 3.69 13.58
CA PHE A 185 -20.68 3.58 15.03
C PHE A 185 -21.33 4.82 15.68
N GLY A 186 -21.57 5.89 14.91
CA GLY A 186 -22.17 7.13 15.42
C GLY A 186 -21.34 7.83 16.50
N CYS A 187 -20.02 7.54 16.57
CA CYS A 187 -19.16 8.05 17.62
C CYS A 187 -18.38 9.28 17.19
N THR A 188 -18.04 10.14 18.17
CA THR A 188 -17.14 11.27 17.96
C THR A 188 -15.69 10.80 17.99
N VAL A 189 -14.93 11.25 16.99
CA VAL A 189 -13.52 10.90 16.81
C VAL A 189 -12.67 12.14 16.99
N THR A 190 -11.56 11.99 17.67
CA THR A 190 -10.46 12.96 17.69
C THR A 190 -9.17 12.25 17.35
N GLY A 191 -8.13 12.99 16.97
CA GLY A 191 -6.87 12.34 16.61
C GLY A 191 -5.74 13.31 16.32
N CYS A 192 -4.59 12.75 16.06
CA CYS A 192 -3.38 13.48 15.72
C CYS A 192 -2.55 12.70 14.69
N THR A 193 -1.86 13.43 13.82
CA THR A 193 -0.93 12.86 12.83
C THR A 193 0.50 13.29 13.13
N LEU A 194 1.38 12.32 13.34
CA LEU A 194 2.81 12.54 13.50
C LEU A 194 3.46 12.66 12.14
N ARG A 195 4.14 13.77 11.90
CA ARG A 195 4.80 14.06 10.61
C ARG A 195 6.31 13.88 10.65
N GLU A 196 6.94 14.10 11.80
CA GLU A 196 8.40 14.06 11.96
C GLU A 196 8.90 12.63 12.13
N VAL A 197 9.83 12.19 11.29
CA VAL A 197 10.43 10.85 11.37
C VAL A 197 11.70 10.92 12.21
N MET A 198 11.75 10.12 13.29
CA MET A 198 12.81 10.14 14.31
C MET A 198 13.88 9.04 14.11
N ARG A 199 13.64 8.10 13.23
CA ARG A 199 14.31 6.78 13.29
C ARG A 199 15.60 6.68 12.50
N GLN A 200 15.89 7.65 11.63
CA GLN A 200 17.03 7.54 10.73
C GLN A 200 17.83 8.85 10.68
N SER A 201 19.15 8.69 10.51
CA SER A 201 20.07 9.80 10.36
C SER A 201 19.73 10.66 9.14
N ASP A 202 20.03 11.94 9.19
CA ASP A 202 20.05 12.82 8.03
C ASP A 202 20.80 12.13 6.88
N GLY A 203 20.14 12.01 5.72
CA GLY A 203 20.72 11.38 4.52
C GLY A 203 20.30 9.92 4.26
N SER A 204 19.34 9.34 4.99
CA SER A 204 18.81 8.00 4.68
C SER A 204 18.02 7.99 3.38
N VAL A 205 18.52 7.25 2.39
CA VAL A 205 17.85 7.06 1.09
C VAL A 205 16.60 6.19 1.23
N MET A 206 16.64 5.21 2.13
CA MET A 206 15.48 4.37 2.44
C MET A 206 14.30 5.20 2.96
N LEU A 207 14.57 6.14 3.86
CA LEU A 207 13.56 7.06 4.36
C LEU A 207 13.01 7.98 3.26
N ALA A 208 13.90 8.52 2.42
CA ALA A 208 13.50 9.35 1.28
C ALA A 208 12.58 8.60 0.31
N ASN A 209 12.91 7.33 -0.02
CA ASN A 209 12.07 6.47 -0.84
C ASN A 209 10.70 6.20 -0.18
N ALA A 210 10.67 5.86 1.10
CA ALA A 210 9.44 5.62 1.85
C ALA A 210 8.57 6.89 1.92
N THR A 211 9.17 8.06 2.16
CA THR A 211 8.47 9.34 2.21
C THR A 211 7.84 9.69 0.87
N ARG A 212 8.56 9.46 -0.24
CA ARG A 212 8.03 9.70 -1.60
C ARG A 212 6.84 8.79 -1.90
N LEU A 213 6.94 7.48 -1.62
CA LEU A 213 5.82 6.56 -1.81
C LEU A 213 4.61 6.95 -0.95
N ARG A 214 4.83 7.36 0.29
CA ARG A 214 3.77 7.86 1.16
C ARG A 214 3.10 9.10 0.59
N GLN A 215 3.89 10.08 0.12
CA GLN A 215 3.35 11.29 -0.51
C GLN A 215 2.51 10.95 -1.73
N SER A 216 2.97 10.02 -2.59
CA SER A 216 2.20 9.54 -3.73
C SER A 216 0.86 8.90 -3.33
N ILE A 217 0.82 8.18 -2.20
CA ILE A 217 -0.43 7.60 -1.65
C ILE A 217 -1.36 8.73 -1.15
N GLU A 218 -0.84 9.72 -0.43
CA GLU A 218 -1.60 10.85 0.10
C GLU A 218 -2.17 11.74 -1.02
N ASP A 219 -1.40 11.95 -2.09
CA ASP A 219 -1.78 12.74 -3.27
C ASP A 219 -2.61 11.94 -4.30
N ALA A 220 -2.81 10.63 -4.09
CA ALA A 220 -3.39 9.69 -5.05
C ALA A 220 -2.67 9.71 -6.42
N ASP A 221 -1.37 10.00 -6.44
CA ASP A 221 -0.52 10.10 -7.62
C ASP A 221 0.36 8.86 -7.78
N TYR A 222 0.02 8.00 -8.73
CA TYR A 222 0.71 6.73 -9.01
C TYR A 222 1.40 6.72 -10.38
N ALA A 223 1.58 7.88 -10.98
CA ALA A 223 2.16 8.02 -12.32
C ALA A 223 3.70 7.90 -12.33
N GLU A 224 4.34 7.98 -11.17
CA GLU A 224 5.79 7.84 -11.03
C GLU A 224 6.14 6.81 -9.96
N PHE A 225 7.06 5.89 -10.27
CA PHE A 225 7.65 4.96 -9.32
C PHE A 225 9.13 4.80 -9.60
N THR A 226 9.95 5.30 -8.73
CA THR A 226 11.41 5.16 -8.77
C THR A 226 11.94 4.93 -7.36
N LEU A 227 12.94 4.07 -7.19
CA LEU A 227 13.64 3.88 -5.93
C LEU A 227 15.10 4.27 -6.08
N ALA A 228 15.52 5.30 -5.36
CA ALA A 228 16.91 5.71 -5.32
C ALA A 228 17.77 4.68 -4.56
N SER A 229 19.00 4.50 -5.01
CA SER A 229 20.03 3.71 -4.32
C SER A 229 20.99 4.62 -3.54
N GLY A 230 21.55 4.10 -2.44
CA GLY A 230 22.46 4.85 -1.60
C GLY A 230 23.14 3.95 -0.56
N THR A 231 23.51 4.52 0.57
CA THR A 231 24.27 3.82 1.63
C THR A 231 23.47 2.70 2.29
N ASP A 232 22.20 2.92 2.53
CA ASP A 232 21.26 2.03 3.23
C ASP A 232 20.28 1.30 2.28
N THR A 233 20.26 1.68 1.01
CA THR A 233 19.36 1.11 0.00
C THR A 233 20.14 0.75 -1.26
N LYS A 234 20.01 -0.49 -1.73
CA LYS A 234 20.72 -0.98 -2.91
C LYS A 234 19.76 -1.69 -3.88
N ARG A 235 19.94 -1.42 -5.17
CA ARG A 235 19.32 -2.20 -6.23
C ARG A 235 20.12 -3.48 -6.46
N ALA A 236 19.47 -4.62 -6.49
CA ALA A 236 20.08 -5.92 -6.72
C ALA A 236 19.77 -6.40 -8.14
N ASP A 237 20.55 -5.96 -9.12
CA ASP A 237 20.26 -6.21 -10.56
C ASP A 237 20.38 -7.69 -10.93
N ALA A 238 21.29 -8.44 -10.31
CA ALA A 238 21.47 -9.88 -10.55
C ALA A 238 20.55 -10.78 -9.69
N GLY A 239 19.80 -10.21 -8.75
CA GLY A 239 18.90 -10.93 -7.85
C GLY A 239 19.21 -10.70 -6.37
N LEU A 240 18.32 -11.19 -5.50
CA LEU A 240 18.39 -10.99 -4.05
C LEU A 240 19.25 -12.02 -3.30
N LEU A 241 19.52 -13.17 -3.90
CA LEU A 241 20.12 -14.30 -3.19
C LEU A 241 21.60 -14.07 -2.86
N ASP A 242 22.41 -13.55 -3.80
CA ASP A 242 23.82 -13.30 -3.56
C ASP A 242 24.04 -12.31 -2.42
N PRO A 243 23.42 -11.11 -2.39
CA PRO A 243 23.54 -10.21 -1.26
C PRO A 243 22.94 -10.77 0.05
N TYR A 244 21.95 -11.66 -0.02
CA TYR A 244 21.42 -12.36 1.15
C TYR A 244 22.46 -13.34 1.72
N TYR A 245 23.10 -14.16 0.88
CA TYR A 245 24.13 -15.12 1.29
C TYR A 245 25.41 -14.43 1.81
N ALA A 246 25.71 -13.23 1.30
CA ALA A 246 26.84 -12.44 1.78
C ALA A 246 26.70 -11.96 3.23
N LEU A 247 25.50 -12.02 3.84
CA LEU A 247 25.31 -11.70 5.25
C LEU A 247 25.88 -12.76 6.19
N SER A 248 25.89 -14.02 5.78
CA SER A 248 26.40 -15.13 6.57
C SER A 248 26.68 -16.32 5.65
N ALA A 249 27.90 -16.88 5.72
CA ALA A 249 28.32 -17.99 4.86
C ALA A 249 27.77 -19.35 5.33
N ASP A 250 27.66 -19.55 6.66
CA ASP A 250 27.47 -20.89 7.23
C ASP A 250 26.00 -21.20 7.57
N LYS A 251 25.17 -20.20 7.79
CA LYS A 251 23.78 -20.38 8.24
C LYS A 251 22.91 -19.18 7.85
N PRO A 252 21.60 -19.38 7.69
CA PRO A 252 20.68 -18.29 7.42
C PRO A 252 20.74 -17.21 8.50
N CYS A 253 20.75 -15.93 8.08
CA CYS A 253 20.84 -14.80 8.98
C CYS A 253 19.48 -14.53 9.66
N PRO A 254 19.35 -14.60 10.98
CA PRO A 254 18.05 -14.42 11.66
C PRO A 254 17.56 -12.96 11.68
N THR A 255 18.44 -11.99 11.38
CA THR A 255 18.08 -10.56 11.28
C THR A 255 17.79 -10.13 9.84
N ALA A 256 17.68 -11.10 8.92
CA ALA A 256 17.36 -10.87 7.52
C ALA A 256 15.99 -11.47 7.17
N ALA A 257 15.26 -10.80 6.26
CA ALA A 257 14.03 -11.32 5.68
C ALA A 257 13.93 -10.98 4.19
N ILE A 258 13.46 -11.94 3.39
CA ILE A 258 13.08 -11.72 1.99
C ILE A 258 11.57 -11.48 1.96
N ILE A 259 11.15 -10.34 1.41
CA ILE A 259 9.75 -9.95 1.32
C ILE A 259 9.31 -10.03 -0.15
N THR A 260 8.17 -10.67 -0.37
CA THR A 260 7.62 -10.91 -1.71
C THR A 260 6.15 -10.50 -1.79
N TYR A 261 5.64 -10.40 -3.01
CA TYR A 261 4.23 -10.11 -3.24
C TYR A 261 3.33 -11.34 -3.01
N SER A 262 3.75 -12.54 -3.42
CA SER A 262 2.94 -13.76 -3.37
C SER A 262 3.58 -14.87 -2.53
N ASN A 263 2.73 -15.77 -2.02
CA ASN A 263 3.20 -16.97 -1.29
C ASN A 263 4.05 -17.88 -2.18
N ARG A 264 3.77 -17.94 -3.49
CA ARG A 264 4.55 -18.74 -4.44
C ARG A 264 5.98 -18.21 -4.56
N GLN A 265 6.14 -16.89 -4.74
CA GLN A 265 7.48 -16.29 -4.76
C GLN A 265 8.23 -16.52 -3.44
N ALA A 266 7.53 -16.37 -2.30
CA ALA A 266 8.13 -16.65 -0.99
C ALA A 266 8.61 -18.10 -0.90
N LEU A 267 7.84 -19.06 -1.40
CA LEU A 267 8.23 -20.46 -1.43
C LEU A 267 9.48 -20.70 -2.30
N GLU A 268 9.53 -20.10 -3.49
CA GLU A 268 10.69 -20.22 -4.40
C GLU A 268 11.98 -19.72 -3.72
N TYR A 269 11.95 -18.56 -3.06
CA TYR A 269 13.08 -18.05 -2.27
C TYR A 269 13.40 -18.93 -1.07
N ASN A 270 12.40 -19.42 -0.35
CA ASN A 270 12.60 -20.32 0.79
C ASN A 270 13.32 -21.60 0.37
N ILE A 271 12.92 -22.21 -0.74
CA ILE A 271 13.57 -23.41 -1.29
C ILE A 271 15.02 -23.08 -1.73
N ALA A 272 15.23 -21.94 -2.41
CA ALA A 272 16.55 -21.55 -2.87
C ALA A 272 17.52 -21.31 -1.70
N VAL A 273 17.10 -20.56 -0.67
CA VAL A 273 17.89 -20.30 0.52
C VAL A 273 18.22 -21.60 1.25
N ARG A 274 17.22 -22.48 1.38
CA ARG A 274 17.41 -23.76 2.04
C ARG A 274 18.39 -24.65 1.29
N ARG A 275 18.29 -24.76 -0.05
CA ARG A 275 19.23 -25.50 -0.88
C ARG A 275 20.68 -25.01 -0.75
N TYR A 276 20.86 -23.72 -0.63
CA TYR A 276 22.20 -23.12 -0.46
C TYR A 276 22.85 -23.55 0.85
N TYR A 277 22.14 -23.46 1.98
CA TYR A 277 22.73 -23.70 3.29
C TYR A 277 22.77 -25.19 3.68
N PHE A 278 21.82 -26.00 3.21
CA PHE A 278 21.70 -27.39 3.62
C PHE A 278 21.94 -28.41 2.49
N GLY A 279 22.09 -27.93 1.25
CA GLY A 279 22.27 -28.78 0.07
C GLY A 279 20.96 -29.15 -0.63
N ALA A 280 21.08 -29.56 -1.91
CA ALA A 280 19.92 -29.90 -2.76
C ALA A 280 19.20 -31.18 -2.28
N ASP A 281 19.96 -32.15 -1.78
CA ASP A 281 19.47 -33.46 -1.32
C ASP A 281 19.20 -33.52 0.19
N ALA A 282 19.20 -32.35 0.85
CA ALA A 282 18.96 -32.30 2.29
C ALA A 282 17.56 -32.81 2.65
N PRO A 283 17.42 -33.53 3.78
CA PRO A 283 16.12 -33.91 4.33
C PRO A 283 15.17 -32.70 4.40
N ARG A 284 13.87 -32.96 4.26
CA ARG A 284 12.83 -31.92 4.19
C ARG A 284 12.85 -30.95 5.38
N LEU A 285 13.35 -31.36 6.54
CA LEU A 285 13.56 -30.53 7.71
C LEU A 285 14.82 -30.93 8.44
N LEU A 286 15.61 -29.97 8.91
CA LEU A 286 16.85 -30.18 9.66
C LEU A 286 16.96 -29.21 10.84
N ALA A 287 17.78 -29.58 11.81
CA ALA A 287 18.22 -28.64 12.84
C ALA A 287 18.92 -27.43 12.19
N GLY A 288 18.58 -26.23 12.60
CA GLY A 288 19.05 -24.98 11.98
C GLY A 288 18.06 -24.38 10.97
N ASP A 289 17.05 -25.12 10.50
CA ASP A 289 15.99 -24.53 9.68
C ASP A 289 15.22 -23.44 10.46
N MET A 290 14.87 -22.37 9.80
CA MET A 290 13.95 -21.34 10.31
C MET A 290 12.56 -21.61 9.74
N LEU A 291 11.57 -21.64 10.62
CA LEU A 291 10.17 -21.80 10.23
C LEU A 291 9.37 -20.57 10.64
N MET A 292 8.39 -20.23 9.83
CA MET A 292 7.37 -19.23 10.14
C MET A 292 6.06 -19.94 10.47
N VAL A 293 5.53 -19.71 11.66
CA VAL A 293 4.22 -20.20 12.08
C VAL A 293 3.15 -19.62 11.17
N ALA A 294 2.32 -20.47 10.59
CA ALA A 294 1.27 -20.08 9.63
C ALA A 294 -0.14 -20.02 10.24
N ARG A 295 -0.34 -20.56 11.43
CA ARG A 295 -1.59 -20.53 12.19
C ARG A 295 -1.30 -20.45 13.68
N ASN A 296 -2.07 -19.61 14.41
CA ASN A 296 -1.95 -19.53 15.88
C ASN A 296 -2.11 -20.92 16.52
N ASN A 297 -1.29 -21.21 17.50
CA ASN A 297 -1.32 -22.46 18.26
C ASN A 297 -1.18 -22.16 19.75
N TYR A 298 -2.09 -22.73 20.54
CA TYR A 298 -2.17 -22.56 21.99
C TYR A 298 -2.06 -23.89 22.76
N ALA A 299 -1.81 -24.98 22.08
CA ALA A 299 -1.91 -26.33 22.67
C ALA A 299 -0.70 -26.74 23.52
N TYR A 300 0.44 -26.03 23.37
CA TYR A 300 1.70 -26.43 24.02
C TYR A 300 2.02 -25.63 25.30
N GLY A 301 1.02 -25.03 25.94
CA GLY A 301 1.23 -24.21 27.14
C GLY A 301 1.90 -22.86 26.88
N HIS A 302 2.33 -22.62 25.66
CA HIS A 302 2.89 -21.36 25.20
C HIS A 302 2.20 -20.93 23.90
N GLU A 303 2.14 -19.62 23.68
CA GLU A 303 1.48 -19.06 22.53
C GLU A 303 2.45 -18.98 21.34
N LEU A 304 2.10 -19.67 20.26
CA LEU A 304 2.75 -19.58 18.97
C LEU A 304 1.83 -18.82 18.01
N PHE A 305 2.20 -17.61 17.66
CA PHE A 305 1.37 -16.75 16.81
C PHE A 305 1.74 -16.86 15.34
N ASN A 306 0.74 -16.71 14.47
CA ASN A 306 0.97 -16.58 13.04
C ASN A 306 1.97 -15.45 12.75
N GLY A 307 3.00 -15.75 11.96
CA GLY A 307 4.12 -14.85 11.67
C GLY A 307 5.31 -14.97 12.64
N ASN A 308 5.21 -15.73 13.74
CA ASN A 308 6.38 -16.00 14.57
C ASN A 308 7.42 -16.79 13.78
N ILE A 309 8.68 -16.36 13.87
CA ILE A 309 9.82 -17.14 13.36
C ILE A 309 10.36 -18.00 14.49
N VAL A 310 10.47 -19.29 14.24
CA VAL A 310 11.00 -20.29 15.16
C VAL A 310 12.18 -21.01 14.52
N LEU A 311 13.17 -21.32 15.35
CA LEU A 311 14.38 -22.09 14.95
C LEU A 311 14.17 -23.56 15.29
N VAL A 312 14.38 -24.44 14.34
CA VAL A 312 14.43 -25.88 14.58
C VAL A 312 15.73 -26.22 15.30
N LYS A 313 15.61 -26.76 16.52
CA LYS A 313 16.76 -27.24 17.33
C LYS A 313 17.06 -28.70 17.06
N ALA A 314 16.02 -29.51 16.94
CA ALA A 314 16.09 -30.92 16.61
C ALA A 314 14.84 -31.35 15.87
N CYS A 315 14.94 -32.36 15.03
CA CYS A 315 13.81 -33.01 14.41
C CYS A 315 14.07 -34.52 14.27
N GLU A 316 13.04 -35.30 14.47
CA GLU A 316 13.11 -36.75 14.17
C GLU A 316 13.12 -36.99 12.65
N ASN A 317 13.89 -37.99 12.19
CA ASN A 317 13.89 -38.37 10.76
C ASN A 317 12.60 -39.04 10.36
N ASP A 318 11.99 -39.76 11.30
CA ASP A 318 10.78 -40.54 11.06
C ASP A 318 9.55 -39.63 10.94
N VAL A 319 8.76 -39.88 9.91
CA VAL A 319 7.50 -39.22 9.64
C VAL A 319 6.36 -40.17 9.96
N MET A 320 5.52 -39.79 10.91
CA MET A 320 4.28 -40.51 11.20
C MET A 320 3.24 -40.18 10.12
N VAL A 321 2.72 -41.20 9.45
CA VAL A 321 1.72 -41.00 8.37
C VAL A 321 0.38 -41.57 8.82
N HIS A 322 -0.62 -40.67 8.90
CA HIS A 322 -2.01 -41.04 9.14
C HIS A 322 -2.79 -40.95 7.83
N ASN A 323 -3.19 -42.10 7.27
CA ASN A 323 -4.01 -42.14 6.07
C ASN A 323 -5.49 -41.96 6.45
N VAL A 324 -6.09 -40.84 6.04
CA VAL A 324 -7.42 -40.44 6.46
C VAL A 324 -8.37 -40.40 5.27
N ASN A 325 -9.39 -41.29 5.27
CA ASN A 325 -10.44 -41.21 4.28
C ASN A 325 -11.46 -40.14 4.65
N VAL A 326 -11.53 -39.08 3.82
CA VAL A 326 -12.47 -37.98 3.94
C VAL A 326 -13.58 -38.15 2.92
N LYS A 327 -14.82 -38.20 3.36
CA LYS A 327 -15.98 -38.24 2.47
C LYS A 327 -16.18 -36.86 1.82
N LEU A 328 -16.22 -36.76 0.51
CA LEU A 328 -16.55 -35.56 -0.24
C LEU A 328 -18.06 -35.41 -0.38
N ASP A 329 -18.74 -36.50 -0.71
CA ASP A 329 -20.20 -36.61 -0.82
C ASP A 329 -20.66 -38.03 -0.42
N LYS A 330 -21.89 -38.43 -0.77
CA LYS A 330 -22.45 -39.73 -0.42
C LYS A 330 -21.71 -40.91 -1.06
N GLU A 331 -21.06 -40.71 -2.21
CA GLU A 331 -20.48 -41.77 -3.03
C GLU A 331 -18.96 -41.70 -3.12
N ARG A 332 -18.36 -40.50 -2.91
CA ARG A 332 -16.94 -40.26 -3.11
C ARG A 332 -16.22 -40.01 -1.79
N SER A 333 -15.10 -40.69 -1.64
CA SER A 333 -14.14 -40.41 -0.56
C SER A 333 -12.73 -40.29 -1.13
N VAL A 334 -11.91 -39.46 -0.51
CA VAL A 334 -10.51 -39.28 -0.87
C VAL A 334 -9.65 -39.59 0.34
N CYS A 335 -8.58 -40.35 0.10
CA CYS A 335 -7.58 -40.64 1.12
C CYS A 335 -6.59 -39.50 1.18
N VAL A 336 -6.50 -38.82 2.34
CA VAL A 336 -5.57 -37.73 2.61
C VAL A 336 -4.47 -38.24 3.54
N PRO A 337 -3.20 -38.30 3.09
CA PRO A 337 -2.10 -38.69 3.95
C PRO A 337 -1.64 -37.48 4.77
N LEU A 338 -1.93 -37.46 6.05
CA LEU A 338 -1.40 -36.49 7.01
C LEU A 338 -0.03 -36.96 7.47
N ARG A 339 0.98 -36.12 7.29
CA ARG A 339 2.37 -36.43 7.68
C ARG A 339 2.76 -35.57 8.87
N PHE A 340 3.13 -36.19 9.96
CA PHE A 340 3.50 -35.56 11.19
C PHE A 340 4.96 -35.86 11.55
N ARG A 341 5.64 -34.87 12.09
CA ARG A 341 7.03 -34.95 12.52
C ARG A 341 7.19 -34.37 13.91
N LYS A 342 7.91 -35.04 14.79
CA LYS A 342 8.29 -34.46 16.08
C LYS A 342 9.47 -33.52 15.88
N VAL A 343 9.35 -32.32 16.43
CA VAL A 343 10.31 -31.25 16.25
C VAL A 343 10.49 -30.49 17.56
N THR A 344 11.72 -30.23 17.94
CA THR A 344 12.07 -29.30 19.01
C THR A 344 12.33 -27.92 18.38
N ILE A 345 11.52 -26.94 18.72
CA ILE A 345 11.63 -25.57 18.23
C ILE A 345 12.08 -24.64 19.35
N ALA A 346 12.79 -23.56 18.97
CA ALA A 346 13.14 -22.47 19.88
C ALA A 346 12.70 -21.13 19.28
N TYR A 347 12.18 -20.26 20.13
CA TYR A 347 11.83 -18.89 19.78
C TYR A 347 11.92 -17.99 21.03
N ARG A 348 11.71 -16.70 20.86
CA ARG A 348 11.72 -15.74 21.96
C ARG A 348 10.34 -15.14 22.13
N ASN A 349 9.80 -15.23 23.35
CA ASN A 349 8.58 -14.53 23.75
C ASN A 349 8.89 -13.37 24.72
N ALA A 350 7.87 -12.74 25.28
CA ALA A 350 8.01 -11.60 26.19
C ALA A 350 8.78 -11.97 27.49
N GLU A 351 8.71 -13.22 27.91
CA GLU A 351 9.32 -13.74 29.13
C GLU A 351 10.77 -14.21 28.92
N GLY A 352 11.17 -14.43 27.65
CA GLY A 352 12.54 -14.87 27.32
C GLY A 352 12.61 -15.93 26.22
N PRO A 353 13.72 -16.67 26.13
CA PRO A 353 13.87 -17.76 25.21
C PRO A 353 13.01 -18.97 25.64
N VAL A 354 12.25 -19.53 24.72
CA VAL A 354 11.40 -20.72 24.91
C VAL A 354 11.85 -21.82 24.00
N THR A 355 11.89 -23.04 24.51
CA THR A 355 12.13 -24.27 23.75
C THR A 355 10.94 -25.21 23.95
N LEU A 356 10.36 -25.73 22.87
CA LEU A 356 9.17 -26.58 22.89
C LEU A 356 9.35 -27.79 22.02
N ASP A 357 8.87 -28.94 22.49
CA ASP A 357 8.65 -30.11 21.66
C ASP A 357 7.23 -30.07 21.08
N VAL A 358 7.12 -30.09 19.76
CA VAL A 358 5.88 -29.97 19.04
C VAL A 358 5.72 -31.04 17.98
N ILE A 359 4.49 -31.36 17.62
CA ILE A 359 4.18 -32.11 16.40
C ILE A 359 3.99 -31.10 15.27
N LEU A 360 4.77 -31.21 14.20
CA LEU A 360 4.67 -30.40 13.00
C LEU A 360 3.86 -31.13 11.93
N LEU A 361 2.94 -30.43 11.26
CA LEU A 361 2.29 -30.93 10.04
C LEU A 361 3.24 -30.73 8.85
N ASP A 362 3.96 -31.81 8.49
CA ASP A 362 5.03 -31.81 7.49
C ASP A 362 4.49 -31.51 6.07
N ASN A 363 3.22 -31.78 5.80
CA ASN A 363 2.59 -31.51 4.50
C ASN A 363 2.67 -30.04 4.07
N PHE A 364 2.69 -29.10 5.03
CA PHE A 364 2.51 -27.68 4.76
C PHE A 364 3.81 -26.91 4.57
N LEU A 365 4.98 -27.51 4.82
CA LEU A 365 6.27 -26.80 4.77
C LEU A 365 6.55 -26.13 3.42
N ASP A 366 6.21 -26.79 2.33
CA ASP A 366 6.43 -26.37 0.94
C ASP A 366 5.14 -26.19 0.13
N ASP A 367 4.03 -26.01 0.81
CA ASP A 367 2.75 -25.68 0.17
C ASP A 367 2.77 -24.25 -0.37
N PRO A 368 2.40 -24.01 -1.64
CA PRO A 368 2.38 -22.64 -2.20
C PRO A 368 1.24 -21.77 -1.66
N HIS A 369 0.26 -22.31 -0.95
CA HIS A 369 -0.90 -21.58 -0.45
C HIS A 369 -0.62 -20.89 0.88
N GLY A 370 -1.43 -19.90 1.22
CA GLY A 370 -1.29 -19.12 2.46
C GLY A 370 -1.79 -19.80 3.72
N ALA A 371 -2.70 -20.78 3.57
CA ALA A 371 -3.34 -21.56 4.63
C ALA A 371 -3.54 -23.00 4.18
N ILE A 372 -3.76 -23.92 5.13
CA ILE A 372 -4.14 -25.29 4.81
C ILE A 372 -5.50 -25.29 4.10
N ASP A 373 -5.63 -26.18 3.12
CA ASP A 373 -6.89 -26.37 2.40
C ASP A 373 -7.98 -27.03 3.27
N SER A 374 -9.24 -26.87 2.87
CA SER A 374 -10.39 -27.40 3.59
C SER A 374 -10.38 -28.92 3.73
N LEU A 375 -9.84 -29.61 2.74
CA LEU A 375 -9.74 -31.08 2.76
C LEU A 375 -8.74 -31.55 3.82
N THR A 376 -7.58 -30.91 3.91
CA THR A 376 -6.57 -31.17 4.96
C THR A 376 -7.12 -30.83 6.35
N ALA A 377 -7.84 -29.71 6.50
CA ALA A 377 -8.48 -29.35 7.76
C ALA A 377 -9.52 -30.39 8.21
N ARG A 378 -10.34 -30.89 7.28
CA ARG A 378 -11.29 -31.97 7.53
C ARG A 378 -10.59 -33.29 7.87
N ALA A 379 -9.49 -33.61 7.19
CA ALA A 379 -8.70 -34.81 7.47
C ALA A 379 -8.12 -34.79 8.89
N LEU A 380 -7.55 -33.69 9.35
CA LEU A 380 -7.06 -33.51 10.72
C LEU A 380 -8.16 -33.82 11.76
N ARG A 381 -9.37 -33.35 11.48
CA ARG A 381 -10.49 -33.59 12.37
C ARG A 381 -10.94 -35.03 12.36
N VAL A 382 -11.10 -35.65 11.20
CA VAL A 382 -11.48 -37.06 11.09
C VAL A 382 -10.42 -37.97 11.76
N ASP A 383 -9.14 -37.63 11.63
CA ASP A 383 -8.05 -38.29 12.33
C ASP A 383 -8.19 -38.19 13.85
N PHE A 384 -8.44 -36.99 14.36
CA PHE A 384 -8.71 -36.79 15.79
C PHE A 384 -9.90 -37.61 16.26
N GLU A 385 -11.04 -37.57 15.57
CA GLU A 385 -12.24 -38.30 15.94
C GLU A 385 -12.06 -39.82 15.92
N LYS A 386 -11.22 -40.37 15.04
CA LYS A 386 -10.86 -41.81 15.04
C LYS A 386 -10.09 -42.21 16.31
N ARG A 387 -9.37 -41.30 16.94
CA ARG A 387 -8.55 -41.59 18.13
C ARG A 387 -9.29 -41.34 19.47
N LEU A 388 -10.54 -40.86 19.42
CA LEU A 388 -11.35 -40.60 20.61
C LEU A 388 -11.70 -41.92 21.36
N PRO A 389 -11.91 -41.90 22.67
CA PRO A 389 -12.49 -43.00 23.44
C PRO A 389 -13.89 -43.41 22.92
N SER A 390 -14.21 -44.67 22.97
CA SER A 390 -15.50 -45.22 22.46
C SER A 390 -16.71 -44.52 23.07
N LYS A 391 -16.72 -44.25 24.38
CA LYS A 391 -17.80 -43.53 25.07
C LYS A 391 -18.12 -42.17 24.38
N ILE A 392 -17.10 -41.43 23.97
CA ILE A 392 -17.29 -40.14 23.30
C ILE A 392 -17.73 -40.36 21.85
N LYS A 393 -17.07 -41.27 21.11
CA LYS A 393 -17.44 -41.58 19.72
C LYS A 393 -18.90 -41.94 19.56
N ASP A 394 -19.41 -42.83 20.45
CA ASP A 394 -20.77 -43.35 20.37
C ASP A 394 -21.81 -42.27 20.71
N ALA A 395 -21.47 -41.31 21.58
CA ALA A 395 -22.35 -40.19 21.97
C ALA A 395 -22.37 -39.04 20.96
N LEU A 396 -21.28 -38.82 20.20
CA LEU A 396 -21.13 -37.69 19.28
C LEU A 396 -22.30 -37.51 18.28
N PRO A 397 -22.83 -38.55 17.62
CA PRO A 397 -23.94 -38.38 16.68
C PRO A 397 -25.20 -37.83 17.33
N SER A 398 -25.53 -38.27 18.57
CA SER A 398 -26.70 -37.76 19.31
C SER A 398 -26.49 -36.31 19.76
N ILE A 399 -25.29 -35.97 20.24
CA ILE A 399 -24.90 -34.61 20.65
C ILE A 399 -24.96 -33.66 19.45
N ARG A 400 -24.41 -34.06 18.29
CA ARG A 400 -24.47 -33.27 17.05
C ARG A 400 -25.90 -33.02 16.61
N LYS A 401 -26.75 -34.06 16.64
CA LYS A 401 -28.16 -33.94 16.30
C LYS A 401 -28.87 -32.94 17.22
N ALA A 402 -28.63 -33.01 18.53
CA ALA A 402 -29.23 -32.05 19.50
C ALA A 402 -28.76 -30.62 19.21
N ILE A 403 -27.46 -30.40 19.00
CA ILE A 403 -26.89 -29.09 18.68
C ILE A 403 -27.48 -28.53 17.38
N THR A 404 -27.57 -29.32 16.31
CA THR A 404 -28.13 -28.93 15.02
C THR A 404 -29.58 -28.49 15.13
N HIS A 405 -30.39 -29.20 15.94
CA HIS A 405 -31.78 -28.85 16.16
C HIS A 405 -32.01 -27.83 17.27
N LYS A 406 -30.94 -27.24 17.82
CA LYS A 406 -30.99 -26.29 18.95
C LYS A 406 -31.71 -26.85 20.18
N ALA A 407 -31.69 -28.17 20.35
CA ALA A 407 -32.24 -28.85 21.49
C ALA A 407 -31.27 -28.79 22.71
N PRO A 408 -31.75 -28.69 23.93
CA PRO A 408 -30.89 -28.72 25.12
C PRO A 408 -30.20 -30.09 25.22
N LEU A 409 -28.90 -30.06 25.56
CA LEU A 409 -28.15 -31.27 25.89
C LEU A 409 -28.54 -31.79 27.26
N THR A 410 -28.63 -33.12 27.43
CA THR A 410 -28.75 -33.74 28.74
C THR A 410 -27.46 -33.50 29.56
N HIS A 411 -27.51 -33.72 30.86
CA HIS A 411 -26.34 -33.55 31.73
C HIS A 411 -25.18 -34.44 31.28
N ASP A 412 -25.42 -35.73 30.98
CA ASP A 412 -24.42 -36.65 30.50
C ASP A 412 -23.84 -36.20 29.15
N GLN A 413 -24.67 -35.70 28.25
CA GLN A 413 -24.21 -35.17 26.98
C GLN A 413 -23.35 -33.90 27.16
N GLN A 414 -23.65 -33.06 28.14
CA GLN A 414 -22.82 -31.86 28.45
C GLN A 414 -21.44 -32.27 28.97
N GLU A 415 -21.35 -33.27 29.86
CA GLU A 415 -20.08 -33.76 30.37
C GLU A 415 -19.24 -34.39 29.27
N ILE A 416 -19.82 -35.30 28.46
CA ILE A 416 -19.14 -35.96 27.33
C ILE A 416 -18.66 -34.91 26.34
N TYR A 417 -19.46 -33.87 26.12
CA TYR A 417 -19.11 -32.79 25.22
C TYR A 417 -17.97 -31.92 25.76
N ALA A 418 -17.96 -31.62 27.07
CA ALA A 418 -16.86 -30.94 27.73
C ALA A 418 -15.55 -31.74 27.62
N ASP A 419 -15.61 -33.06 27.81
CA ASP A 419 -14.47 -33.94 27.60
C ASP A 419 -13.97 -33.94 26.17
N TYR A 420 -14.89 -34.01 25.18
CA TYR A 420 -14.54 -33.88 23.77
C TYR A 420 -13.77 -32.61 23.47
N ILE A 421 -14.25 -31.46 23.98
CA ILE A 421 -13.59 -30.16 23.81
C ILE A 421 -12.21 -30.16 24.46
N ARG A 422 -12.10 -30.65 25.69
CA ARG A 422 -10.82 -30.73 26.38
C ARG A 422 -9.80 -31.55 25.59
N LEU A 423 -10.20 -32.73 25.06
CA LEU A 423 -9.36 -33.58 24.24
C LEU A 423 -8.98 -32.88 22.92
N LEU A 424 -9.93 -32.19 22.25
CA LEU A 424 -9.68 -31.47 21.01
C LEU A 424 -8.62 -30.36 21.19
N LEU A 425 -8.73 -29.58 22.28
CA LEU A 425 -7.82 -28.46 22.55
C LEU A 425 -6.39 -28.93 22.90
N HIS A 426 -6.22 -30.16 23.40
CA HIS A 426 -4.92 -30.69 23.83
C HIS A 426 -4.38 -31.82 22.93
N ASP A 427 -5.10 -32.24 21.90
CA ASP A 427 -4.62 -33.29 21.00
C ASP A 427 -3.43 -32.76 20.15
N PRO A 428 -2.25 -33.43 20.23
CA PRO A 428 -1.05 -32.90 19.60
C PRO A 428 -1.07 -33.01 18.07
N PHE A 429 -1.86 -33.92 17.49
CA PHE A 429 -1.97 -34.11 16.03
C PHE A 429 -2.99 -33.13 15.44
N TYR A 430 -4.15 -32.94 16.10
CA TYR A 430 -5.14 -31.94 15.68
C TYR A 430 -4.59 -30.52 15.77
N ASN A 431 -3.84 -30.25 16.84
CA ASN A 431 -3.14 -29.00 17.07
C ASN A 431 -1.67 -29.04 16.63
N ALA A 432 -1.34 -29.86 15.63
CA ALA A 432 -0.01 -29.87 15.06
C ALA A 432 0.39 -28.45 14.62
N LEU A 433 1.65 -28.12 14.80
CA LEU A 433 2.19 -26.84 14.35
C LEU A 433 2.10 -26.77 12.82
N ILE A 434 1.39 -25.76 12.33
CA ILE A 434 1.31 -25.44 10.91
C ILE A 434 2.32 -24.34 10.66
N ALA A 435 3.39 -24.67 9.94
CA ALA A 435 4.48 -23.74 9.66
C ALA A 435 5.05 -23.95 8.26
N LYS A 436 5.73 -22.93 7.76
CA LYS A 436 6.47 -22.89 6.50
C LYS A 436 7.91 -22.51 6.76
N TYR A 437 8.78 -22.68 5.78
CA TYR A 437 10.11 -22.06 5.86
C TYR A 437 10.00 -20.55 6.03
N GLY A 438 10.85 -19.98 6.85
CA GLY A 438 10.76 -18.62 7.36
C GLY A 438 11.84 -17.66 6.83
N TYR A 439 12.54 -17.99 5.75
CA TYR A 439 13.55 -17.12 5.13
C TYR A 439 12.92 -16.03 4.27
N ALA A 440 11.82 -16.36 3.61
CA ALA A 440 11.04 -15.46 2.79
C ALA A 440 9.55 -15.51 3.16
N MET A 441 8.87 -14.36 3.06
CA MET A 441 7.45 -14.23 3.41
C MET A 441 6.76 -13.16 2.58
N THR A 442 5.44 -13.17 2.56
CA THR A 442 4.67 -12.09 1.93
C THR A 442 4.69 -10.82 2.79
N CYS A 443 4.52 -9.66 2.14
CA CYS A 443 4.47 -8.38 2.83
C CYS A 443 3.38 -8.32 3.92
N HIS A 444 2.20 -8.92 3.70
CA HIS A 444 1.15 -9.00 4.73
C HIS A 444 1.61 -9.75 5.99
N LYS A 445 2.39 -10.82 5.82
CA LYS A 445 2.94 -11.56 6.96
C LYS A 445 4.13 -10.87 7.62
N ALA A 446 4.77 -9.93 6.91
CA ALA A 446 5.83 -9.09 7.44
C ALA A 446 5.29 -7.88 8.23
N GLN A 447 4.00 -7.56 8.15
CA GLN A 447 3.40 -6.47 8.93
C GLN A 447 3.60 -6.69 10.43
N GLY A 448 3.82 -5.61 11.17
CA GLY A 448 4.19 -5.66 12.58
C GLY A 448 5.59 -6.21 12.87
N GLY A 449 6.34 -6.63 11.84
CA GLY A 449 7.73 -7.08 11.94
C GLY A 449 8.73 -6.03 11.49
N GLU A 450 9.98 -6.20 11.94
CA GLU A 450 11.10 -5.33 11.60
C GLU A 450 12.39 -6.15 11.57
N TRP A 451 13.23 -5.93 10.57
CA TRP A 451 14.51 -6.63 10.40
C TRP A 451 15.61 -5.66 10.05
N GLU A 452 16.82 -5.97 10.50
CA GLU A 452 18.01 -5.18 10.19
C GLU A 452 18.29 -5.16 8.68
N ASN A 453 18.12 -6.32 8.02
CA ASN A 453 18.42 -6.50 6.61
C ASN A 453 17.17 -7.02 5.88
N VAL A 454 16.62 -6.22 4.97
CA VAL A 454 15.41 -6.57 4.21
C VAL A 454 15.70 -6.63 2.72
N PHE A 455 15.25 -7.69 2.10
CA PHE A 455 15.36 -7.97 0.67
C PHE A 455 13.97 -8.01 0.06
N VAL A 456 13.65 -7.09 -0.85
CA VAL A 456 12.30 -6.97 -1.41
C VAL A 456 12.31 -7.34 -2.88
N ASP A 457 11.58 -8.38 -3.23
CA ASP A 457 11.26 -8.67 -4.63
C ASP A 457 10.00 -7.89 -5.02
N MET A 458 10.21 -6.84 -5.82
CA MET A 458 9.18 -5.88 -6.20
C MET A 458 8.26 -6.38 -7.32
N PHE A 459 8.49 -7.60 -7.83
CA PHE A 459 7.72 -8.14 -8.93
C PHE A 459 6.28 -8.49 -8.54
N ARG A 460 5.35 -8.04 -9.36
CA ARG A 460 3.93 -8.37 -9.29
C ARG A 460 3.40 -8.67 -10.69
N TYR A 461 2.52 -9.67 -10.82
CA TYR A 461 1.69 -9.82 -12.00
C TYR A 461 0.63 -8.72 -12.03
N GLY A 462 0.53 -7.99 -13.15
CA GLY A 462 -0.40 -6.88 -13.32
C GLY A 462 0.22 -5.51 -13.12
N GLY A 463 -0.60 -4.47 -13.18
CA GLY A 463 -0.12 -3.08 -13.14
C GLY A 463 0.40 -2.67 -11.77
N THR A 464 1.44 -1.83 -11.79
CA THR A 464 2.08 -1.28 -10.59
C THR A 464 1.66 0.16 -10.28
N ALA A 465 1.11 0.89 -11.26
CA ALA A 465 0.62 2.26 -11.10
C ALA A 465 -0.78 2.27 -10.46
N ASN A 466 -0.86 1.95 -9.18
CA ASN A 466 -2.10 1.96 -8.40
C ASN A 466 -1.81 1.99 -6.89
N GLU A 467 -2.78 2.44 -6.12
CA GLU A 467 -2.69 2.60 -4.67
C GLU A 467 -2.25 1.33 -3.94
N ASN A 468 -2.83 0.17 -4.28
CA ASN A 468 -2.53 -1.09 -3.61
C ASN A 468 -1.06 -1.49 -3.76
N TYR A 469 -0.45 -1.24 -4.92
CA TYR A 469 0.97 -1.52 -5.12
C TYR A 469 1.86 -0.54 -4.34
N PHE A 470 1.52 0.74 -4.34
CA PHE A 470 2.28 1.75 -3.59
C PHE A 470 2.21 1.49 -2.07
N ARG A 471 1.04 1.16 -1.53
CA ARG A 471 0.88 0.75 -0.13
C ARG A 471 1.68 -0.52 0.19
N TRP A 472 1.68 -1.49 -0.73
CA TRP A 472 2.47 -2.70 -0.60
C TRP A 472 3.98 -2.39 -0.58
N ALA A 473 4.46 -1.60 -1.53
CA ALA A 473 5.86 -1.19 -1.62
C ALA A 473 6.28 -0.40 -0.37
N TYR A 474 5.51 0.61 0.03
CA TYR A 474 5.74 1.38 1.25
C TYR A 474 5.81 0.47 2.49
N THR A 475 4.86 -0.45 2.64
CA THR A 475 4.84 -1.40 3.75
C THR A 475 6.09 -2.29 3.74
N ALA A 476 6.51 -2.80 2.58
CA ALA A 476 7.69 -3.66 2.46
C ALA A 476 8.99 -2.91 2.80
N LEU A 477 9.18 -1.70 2.27
CA LEU A 477 10.38 -0.87 2.52
C LEU A 477 10.51 -0.54 4.01
N THR A 478 9.39 -0.17 4.65
CA THR A 478 9.36 0.22 6.07
C THR A 478 9.57 -0.94 7.05
N ARG A 479 9.77 -2.17 6.55
CA ARG A 479 10.18 -3.31 7.39
C ARG A 479 11.67 -3.30 7.72
N ALA A 480 12.48 -2.56 6.96
CA ALA A 480 13.90 -2.46 7.20
C ALA A 480 14.23 -1.44 8.30
N SER A 481 15.12 -1.83 9.22
CA SER A 481 15.67 -0.93 10.24
C SER A 481 17.12 -0.54 9.98
N GLY A 482 17.82 -1.26 9.12
CA GLY A 482 19.22 -1.03 8.79
C GLY A 482 19.48 -0.92 7.30
N ARG A 483 19.31 -1.98 6.55
CA ARG A 483 19.64 -2.05 5.13
C ARG A 483 18.49 -2.63 4.31
N LEU A 484 18.31 -2.09 3.10
CA LEU A 484 17.30 -2.51 2.13
C LEU A 484 17.97 -2.90 0.81
N TRP A 485 17.59 -4.06 0.28
CA TRP A 485 17.87 -4.44 -1.10
C TRP A 485 16.56 -4.61 -1.84
N HIS A 486 16.46 -4.07 -3.05
CA HIS A 486 15.29 -4.24 -3.90
C HIS A 486 15.67 -4.81 -5.26
N PHE A 487 14.83 -5.68 -5.79
CA PHE A 487 15.00 -6.37 -7.05
C PHE A 487 13.73 -6.27 -7.89
N ARG A 488 13.87 -6.20 -9.22
CA ARG A 488 12.76 -6.05 -10.17
C ARG A 488 11.84 -4.88 -9.86
N SER A 489 12.39 -3.81 -9.30
CA SER A 489 11.62 -2.62 -9.00
C SER A 489 11.12 -1.98 -10.27
N PRO A 490 9.86 -1.59 -10.34
CA PRO A 490 9.41 -0.69 -11.39
C PRO A 490 10.28 0.56 -11.40
N ASP A 491 10.48 1.08 -12.60
CA ASP A 491 11.19 2.33 -12.81
C ASP A 491 10.45 3.05 -13.94
N TYR A 492 9.57 3.96 -13.59
CA TYR A 492 8.80 4.74 -14.54
C TYR A 492 8.46 6.12 -13.97
N THR A 493 8.42 7.09 -14.87
CA THR A 493 8.01 8.46 -14.61
C THR A 493 6.76 8.77 -15.43
N TYR A 494 6.20 9.98 -15.29
CA TYR A 494 5.05 10.45 -16.09
C TYR A 494 5.25 10.28 -17.59
N ILE A 495 6.51 10.32 -18.04
CA ILE A 495 6.91 10.33 -19.46
C ILE A 495 7.50 9.02 -19.95
N SER A 496 7.84 8.06 -19.07
CA SER A 496 8.52 6.80 -19.45
C SER A 496 7.76 5.93 -20.45
N ARG A 497 6.47 6.18 -20.63
CA ARG A 497 5.60 5.47 -21.57
C ARG A 497 5.13 6.36 -22.70
N MET A 498 5.67 7.57 -22.79
CA MET A 498 5.26 8.54 -23.78
C MET A 498 5.98 8.27 -25.10
N THR A 499 5.20 8.08 -26.17
CA THR A 499 5.74 8.06 -27.53
C THR A 499 5.87 9.49 -28.04
N VAL A 500 7.07 9.85 -28.49
CA VAL A 500 7.35 11.19 -29.00
C VAL A 500 7.36 11.15 -30.53
N GLU A 501 6.49 11.93 -31.18
CA GLU A 501 6.47 12.04 -32.64
C GLU A 501 7.55 12.98 -33.17
N PRO A 502 8.01 12.76 -34.43
CA PRO A 502 8.81 13.76 -35.15
C PRO A 502 8.05 15.08 -35.28
N ILE A 503 8.80 16.18 -35.35
CA ILE A 503 8.21 17.51 -35.48
C ILE A 503 7.45 17.60 -36.82
N GLN A 504 6.18 17.99 -36.74
CA GLN A 504 5.33 18.18 -37.91
C GLN A 504 5.31 19.67 -38.28
N ARG A 505 5.69 19.99 -39.52
CA ARG A 505 5.52 21.35 -40.04
C ARG A 505 4.08 21.60 -40.45
N SER A 506 3.46 22.61 -39.83
CA SER A 506 2.07 23.00 -40.09
C SER A 506 2.04 24.44 -40.56
N GLY A 507 1.36 24.69 -41.69
CA GLY A 507 1.10 26.05 -42.12
C GLY A 507 0.15 26.83 -41.21
N ASN A 508 -0.53 26.14 -40.27
CA ASN A 508 -1.48 26.74 -39.35
C ASN A 508 -1.18 26.25 -37.93
N ILE A 509 -0.97 27.18 -37.00
CA ILE A 509 -0.85 26.90 -35.59
C ILE A 509 -2.08 27.44 -34.88
N CYS A 510 -2.88 26.52 -34.27
CA CYS A 510 -3.99 26.92 -33.42
C CYS A 510 -3.43 27.44 -32.11
N THR A 511 -3.81 28.64 -31.71
CA THR A 511 -3.51 29.23 -30.43
C THR A 511 -4.82 29.74 -29.85
N SER A 512 -5.24 29.20 -28.70
CA SER A 512 -6.39 29.73 -27.95
C SER A 512 -5.97 30.89 -27.06
N ILE A 513 -5.10 31.77 -27.55
CA ILE A 513 -4.50 32.83 -26.76
C ILE A 513 -5.51 33.94 -26.57
N TYR A 514 -5.68 34.36 -25.34
CA TYR A 514 -6.57 35.46 -24.96
C TYR A 514 -6.04 36.78 -25.49
N ALA A 515 -6.86 37.49 -26.26
CA ALA A 515 -6.55 38.79 -26.77
C ALA A 515 -7.52 39.82 -26.18
N ALA A 516 -7.26 40.41 -25.07
CA ALA A 516 -7.99 41.48 -24.38
C ALA A 516 -9.54 41.41 -24.38
N PRO A 517 -10.20 41.63 -23.25
CA PRO A 517 -11.67 41.64 -23.16
C PRO A 517 -12.24 42.92 -23.75
N GLY A 518 -13.32 42.84 -24.49
CA GLY A 518 -14.10 44.01 -24.93
C GLY A 518 -14.59 43.92 -26.37
N SER A 519 -15.49 44.81 -26.75
CA SER A 519 -16.07 44.88 -28.10
C SER A 519 -15.07 45.27 -29.18
N ASP A 520 -13.98 45.96 -28.82
CA ASP A 520 -12.94 46.47 -29.73
C ASP A 520 -11.59 45.76 -29.58
N PHE A 521 -11.60 44.50 -29.16
CA PHE A 521 -10.35 43.78 -28.91
C PHE A 521 -9.43 43.70 -30.17
N ARG A 522 -9.99 43.74 -31.39
CA ARG A 522 -9.22 43.77 -32.64
C ARG A 522 -8.37 45.05 -32.74
N LYS A 523 -8.98 46.20 -32.43
CA LYS A 523 -8.29 47.49 -32.44
C LYS A 523 -7.19 47.54 -31.37
N ALA A 524 -7.53 47.16 -30.15
CA ALA A 524 -6.56 47.06 -29.04
C ALA A 524 -5.40 46.09 -29.35
N ARG A 525 -5.68 44.97 -30.00
CA ARG A 525 -4.64 44.09 -30.46
C ARG A 525 -3.75 44.73 -31.51
N PHE A 526 -4.36 45.43 -32.50
CA PHE A 526 -3.58 46.09 -33.56
C PHE A 526 -2.70 47.19 -33.01
N GLU A 527 -3.19 48.03 -32.13
CA GLU A 527 -2.39 49.04 -31.43
C GLU A 527 -1.19 48.43 -30.71
N ARG A 528 -1.35 47.27 -30.09
CA ARG A 528 -0.26 46.52 -29.48
C ARG A 528 0.71 45.96 -30.52
N ILE A 529 0.20 45.40 -31.63
CA ILE A 529 1.01 44.89 -32.77
C ILE A 529 1.83 46.06 -33.35
N GLU A 530 1.22 47.22 -33.60
CA GLU A 530 1.86 48.41 -34.16
C GLU A 530 2.99 48.92 -33.24
N ALA A 531 2.72 48.97 -31.93
CA ALA A 531 3.75 49.34 -30.96
C ALA A 531 4.93 48.37 -30.91
N LEU A 532 4.67 47.07 -31.00
CA LEU A 532 5.72 46.03 -31.05
C LEU A 532 6.47 46.06 -32.39
N ALA A 533 5.78 46.20 -33.50
CA ALA A 533 6.35 46.28 -34.81
C ALA A 533 7.30 47.50 -34.93
N SER A 534 6.87 48.64 -34.42
CA SER A 534 7.72 49.86 -34.41
C SER A 534 9.01 49.65 -33.60
N ARG A 535 8.98 48.91 -32.49
CA ARG A 535 10.18 48.52 -31.71
C ARG A 535 11.11 47.58 -32.48
N ALA A 536 10.57 46.77 -33.39
CA ALA A 536 11.30 45.88 -34.25
C ALA A 536 11.71 46.54 -35.58
N SER A 537 11.53 47.84 -35.74
CA SER A 537 11.77 48.60 -36.97
C SER A 537 10.90 48.10 -38.14
N LEU A 538 9.72 47.66 -37.89
CA LEU A 538 8.72 47.22 -38.85
C LEU A 538 7.54 48.16 -38.91
N THR A 539 6.92 48.30 -40.06
CA THR A 539 5.64 48.99 -40.23
C THR A 539 4.53 47.93 -40.32
N ALA A 540 3.52 48.05 -39.42
CA ALA A 540 2.35 47.16 -39.43
C ALA A 540 1.18 47.83 -40.17
N THR A 541 0.45 47.03 -40.98
CA THR A 541 -0.83 47.43 -41.59
C THR A 541 -1.91 46.41 -41.25
N ASP A 542 -3.12 46.90 -41.09
CA ASP A 542 -4.25 46.11 -40.61
C ASP A 542 -5.41 46.09 -41.61
N ASP A 543 -6.08 44.96 -41.75
CA ASP A 543 -7.33 44.79 -42.48
C ASP A 543 -8.40 44.19 -41.52
N LEU A 544 -9.27 45.03 -40.99
CA LEU A 544 -10.35 44.68 -40.08
C LEU A 544 -11.66 44.33 -40.80
N SER A 545 -11.67 44.30 -42.13
CA SER A 545 -12.90 44.19 -42.96
C SER A 545 -13.60 42.84 -42.89
N LYS A 546 -12.95 41.81 -42.36
CA LYS A 546 -13.51 40.43 -42.33
C LYS A 546 -13.84 39.99 -40.90
N ASP A 547 -15.03 39.45 -40.71
CA ASP A 547 -15.43 38.83 -39.45
C ASP A 547 -14.58 37.57 -39.17
N TYR A 548 -14.25 37.38 -37.91
CA TYR A 548 -13.45 36.30 -37.37
C TYR A 548 -12.02 36.17 -37.90
N GLN A 549 -11.56 37.16 -38.68
CA GLN A 549 -10.22 37.26 -39.22
C GLN A 549 -9.64 38.65 -38.96
N HIS A 550 -8.44 38.70 -38.42
CA HIS A 550 -7.65 39.86 -38.32
C HIS A 550 -6.43 39.66 -39.19
N ARG A 551 -6.34 40.43 -40.31
CA ARG A 551 -5.25 40.33 -41.27
C ARG A 551 -4.26 41.44 -41.01
N VAL A 552 -3.03 41.06 -40.76
CA VAL A 552 -1.92 42.00 -40.47
C VAL A 552 -0.80 41.78 -41.45
N ALA A 553 -0.23 42.85 -41.97
CA ALA A 553 0.99 42.77 -42.78
C ALA A 553 2.07 43.64 -42.16
N PHE A 554 3.30 43.14 -42.21
CA PHE A 554 4.51 43.82 -41.77
C PHE A 554 5.38 44.16 -42.97
N THR A 555 6.00 45.33 -42.96
CA THR A 555 6.95 45.76 -43.99
C THR A 555 8.22 46.26 -43.29
N ASP A 556 9.40 45.81 -43.77
CA ASP A 556 10.68 46.26 -43.30
C ASP A 556 11.15 47.53 -44.07
N ALA A 557 12.37 48.02 -43.77
CA ALA A 557 12.95 49.21 -44.38
C ALA A 557 13.31 48.97 -45.85
N ASP A 558 13.53 47.74 -46.29
CA ASP A 558 13.91 47.34 -47.66
C ASP A 558 12.67 47.07 -48.51
N GLY A 559 11.46 47.15 -47.94
CA GLY A 559 10.20 46.95 -48.63
C GLY A 559 9.71 45.49 -48.72
N HIS A 560 10.40 44.55 -48.09
CA HIS A 560 9.89 43.17 -47.98
C HIS A 560 8.62 43.12 -47.13
N ARG A 561 7.74 42.19 -47.45
CA ARG A 561 6.42 42.10 -46.79
C ARG A 561 6.17 40.69 -46.23
N ALA A 562 5.65 40.64 -44.99
CA ALA A 562 5.13 39.44 -44.35
C ALA A 562 3.67 39.64 -43.99
N SER A 563 2.82 38.65 -44.24
CA SER A 563 1.37 38.76 -44.00
C SER A 563 0.87 37.61 -43.15
N TYR A 564 -0.02 37.91 -42.24
CA TYR A 564 -0.62 36.96 -41.30
C TYR A 564 -2.15 37.12 -41.23
N ILE A 565 -2.84 36.00 -40.96
CA ILE A 565 -4.24 35.98 -40.54
C ILE A 565 -4.31 35.48 -39.10
N LEU A 566 -4.82 36.32 -38.21
CA LEU A 566 -5.11 35.96 -36.83
C LEU A 566 -6.61 35.67 -36.73
N TRP A 567 -6.95 34.41 -36.59
CA TRP A 567 -8.33 33.98 -36.43
C TRP A 567 -8.78 34.20 -35.01
N TYR A 568 -10.04 34.53 -34.76
CA TYR A 568 -10.58 34.77 -33.45
C TYR A 568 -12.02 34.28 -33.30
N LYS A 569 -12.45 34.04 -32.06
CA LYS A 569 -13.83 33.70 -31.69
C LYS A 569 -14.57 34.94 -31.18
N ALA A 570 -15.91 34.88 -31.20
CA ALA A 570 -16.76 36.01 -30.79
C ALA A 570 -16.47 36.58 -29.38
N LYS A 571 -15.82 35.78 -28.52
CA LYS A 571 -15.42 36.22 -27.16
C LYS A 571 -14.02 36.87 -27.07
N GLY A 572 -13.40 37.15 -28.21
CA GLY A 572 -12.09 37.82 -28.24
C GLY A 572 -10.87 36.90 -28.13
N TYR A 573 -11.05 35.60 -28.16
CA TYR A 573 -9.95 34.64 -28.16
C TYR A 573 -9.38 34.47 -29.55
N SER A 574 -8.05 34.49 -29.67
CA SER A 574 -7.35 34.03 -30.86
C SER A 574 -7.48 32.50 -30.94
N ASP A 575 -7.91 32.02 -32.11
CA ASP A 575 -8.17 30.62 -32.36
C ASP A 575 -6.99 30.01 -33.12
N ARG A 576 -6.40 30.77 -34.05
CA ARG A 576 -5.37 30.29 -34.95
C ARG A 576 -4.56 31.47 -35.52
N VAL A 577 -3.27 31.29 -35.64
CA VAL A 577 -2.37 32.19 -36.41
C VAL A 577 -1.96 31.47 -37.70
N GLN A 578 -2.16 32.14 -38.80
CA GLN A 578 -1.83 31.61 -40.13
C GLN A 578 -0.89 32.59 -40.85
N PRO A 579 0.40 32.24 -41.02
CA PRO A 579 1.25 32.92 -41.95
C PRO A 579 0.74 32.74 -43.39
N VAL A 580 0.65 33.83 -44.15
CA VAL A 580 0.11 33.84 -45.53
C VAL A 580 1.22 33.93 -46.56
N SER A 581 2.09 34.93 -46.40
CA SER A 581 3.20 35.15 -47.29
C SER A 581 4.37 35.85 -46.57
N CYS A 582 5.58 35.68 -47.05
CA CYS A 582 6.74 36.39 -46.60
C CYS A 582 7.82 36.42 -47.66
N ASP A 583 8.39 37.61 -47.88
CA ASP A 583 9.37 37.81 -48.96
C ASP A 583 10.83 37.62 -48.48
N SER A 584 11.04 37.57 -47.14
CA SER A 584 12.35 37.43 -46.51
C SER A 584 12.28 36.59 -45.24
N ASP A 585 13.24 35.69 -45.03
CA ASP A 585 13.32 34.87 -43.81
C ASP A 585 13.65 35.73 -42.56
N GLU A 586 14.43 36.80 -42.70
CA GLU A 586 14.77 37.72 -41.63
C GLU A 586 13.53 38.50 -41.17
N LEU A 587 12.76 39.02 -42.15
CA LEU A 587 11.49 39.68 -41.88
C LEU A 587 10.50 38.70 -41.20
N ARG A 588 10.49 37.46 -41.63
CA ARG A 588 9.63 36.45 -41.04
C ARG A 588 9.93 36.26 -39.55
N ALA A 589 11.19 36.10 -39.18
CA ALA A 589 11.59 35.90 -37.80
C ALA A 589 11.17 37.11 -36.90
N LEU A 590 11.34 38.33 -37.41
CA LEU A 590 10.91 39.54 -36.70
C LEU A 590 9.38 39.63 -36.60
N ALA A 591 8.66 39.33 -37.68
CA ALA A 591 7.22 39.41 -37.71
C ALA A 591 6.59 38.31 -36.85
N ASP A 592 7.13 37.08 -36.85
CA ASP A 592 6.70 35.99 -35.96
C ASP A 592 6.87 36.39 -34.50
N THR A 593 7.97 37.08 -34.15
CA THR A 593 8.19 37.59 -32.80
C THR A 593 7.14 38.64 -32.41
N VAL A 594 6.88 39.62 -33.27
CA VAL A 594 5.88 40.66 -33.02
C VAL A 594 4.48 40.05 -32.87
N VAL A 595 4.10 39.09 -33.69
CA VAL A 595 2.82 38.44 -33.60
C VAL A 595 2.72 37.63 -32.29
N ALA A 596 3.74 36.88 -31.94
CA ALA A 596 3.79 36.14 -30.69
C ALA A 596 3.70 37.02 -29.47
N ASP A 597 4.46 38.12 -29.43
CA ASP A 597 4.45 39.10 -28.34
C ASP A 597 3.11 39.83 -28.20
N SER A 598 2.40 40.01 -29.32
CA SER A 598 1.06 40.57 -29.28
C SER A 598 0.02 39.68 -28.67
N LEU A 599 0.25 38.37 -28.71
CA LEU A 599 -0.64 37.33 -28.22
C LEU A 599 -0.28 36.90 -26.78
N ALA A 600 1.00 36.94 -26.42
CA ALA A 600 1.48 36.43 -25.14
C ALA A 600 0.87 37.21 -23.94
N PRO A 601 0.25 36.52 -22.98
CA PRO A 601 -0.08 37.14 -21.70
C PRO A 601 1.20 37.49 -20.93
N ALA A 602 1.07 38.45 -19.99
CA ALA A 602 2.20 38.85 -19.15
C ALA A 602 2.69 37.73 -18.23
N ASP A 603 1.78 36.81 -17.86
CA ASP A 603 2.06 35.64 -17.07
C ASP A 603 1.18 34.47 -17.58
N VAL A 604 1.72 33.27 -17.57
CA VAL A 604 1.02 32.05 -18.01
C VAL A 604 0.89 31.09 -16.83
N PRO A 605 -0.19 31.22 -16.03
CA PRO A 605 -0.44 30.27 -14.96
C PRO A 605 -0.82 28.91 -15.53
N PHE A 606 -0.36 27.85 -14.87
CA PHE A 606 -0.91 26.54 -15.05
C PHE A 606 -1.61 26.15 -13.74
N ALA A 607 -2.91 26.00 -13.80
CA ALA A 607 -3.70 25.50 -12.69
C ALA A 607 -4.67 24.45 -13.20
N CYS A 608 -4.50 23.22 -12.74
CA CYS A 608 -5.40 22.11 -13.02
C CYS A 608 -5.70 21.34 -11.74
N PRO A 609 -6.57 21.84 -10.85
CA PRO A 609 -6.86 21.24 -9.56
C PRO A 609 -7.33 19.79 -9.64
N GLU A 610 -7.96 19.43 -10.75
CA GLU A 610 -8.45 18.08 -10.99
C GLU A 610 -7.35 17.06 -11.35
N ARG A 611 -6.14 17.56 -11.67
CA ARG A 611 -5.01 16.77 -12.14
C ARG A 611 -3.68 17.26 -11.55
N PRO A 612 -3.40 17.01 -10.27
CA PRO A 612 -2.15 17.48 -9.62
C PRO A 612 -0.87 17.01 -10.32
N PHE A 613 -0.89 15.83 -10.94
CA PHE A 613 0.25 15.30 -11.72
C PHE A 613 0.57 16.15 -12.95
N ALA A 614 -0.44 16.79 -13.57
CA ALA A 614 -0.24 17.65 -14.73
C ALA A 614 0.54 18.92 -14.36
N GLU A 615 0.40 19.45 -13.15
CA GLU A 615 1.16 20.59 -12.66
C GLU A 615 2.65 20.27 -12.53
N LYS A 616 3.00 19.07 -12.06
CA LYS A 616 4.40 18.62 -11.97
C LYS A 616 5.05 18.54 -13.36
N LEU A 617 4.33 17.93 -14.32
CA LEU A 617 4.83 17.86 -15.70
C LEU A 617 4.92 19.23 -16.35
N ALA A 618 3.93 20.09 -16.15
CA ALA A 618 3.97 21.46 -16.66
C ALA A 618 5.16 22.26 -16.09
N ALA A 619 5.47 22.11 -14.81
CA ALA A 619 6.64 22.71 -14.19
C ALA A 619 7.95 22.19 -14.83
N HIS A 620 8.02 20.87 -15.08
CA HIS A 620 9.17 20.26 -15.75
C HIS A 620 9.33 20.77 -17.18
N ILE A 621 8.24 20.83 -17.96
CA ILE A 621 8.25 21.38 -19.32
C ILE A 621 8.67 22.85 -19.31
N LYS A 622 8.13 23.66 -18.43
CA LYS A 622 8.51 25.07 -18.28
C LYS A 622 10.01 25.23 -18.00
N ALA A 623 10.59 24.37 -17.18
CA ALA A 623 12.03 24.38 -16.90
C ALA A 623 12.85 24.04 -18.15
N ILE A 624 12.47 23.03 -18.93
CA ILE A 624 13.15 22.66 -20.21
C ILE A 624 13.01 23.79 -21.24
N LEU A 625 11.81 24.37 -21.36
CA LEU A 625 11.59 25.49 -22.28
C LEU A 625 12.51 26.68 -21.94
N ALA A 626 12.65 27.01 -20.65
CA ALA A 626 13.55 28.07 -20.19
C ALA A 626 15.03 27.74 -20.44
N GLU A 627 15.45 26.48 -20.21
CA GLU A 627 16.82 26.02 -20.50
C GLU A 627 17.19 26.18 -21.98
N LEU A 628 16.24 25.91 -22.88
CA LEU A 628 16.42 25.98 -24.33
C LEU A 628 16.10 27.35 -24.92
N ASP A 629 15.82 28.34 -24.10
CA ASP A 629 15.42 29.68 -24.54
C ASP A 629 14.23 29.61 -25.53
N ILE A 630 13.22 28.79 -25.16
CA ILE A 630 11.92 28.69 -25.83
C ILE A 630 10.89 29.40 -24.97
N ARG A 631 10.23 30.37 -25.53
CA ARG A 631 9.26 31.19 -24.81
C ARG A 631 7.89 30.51 -24.75
N LEU A 632 7.34 30.30 -23.58
CA LEU A 632 5.96 29.85 -23.37
C LEU A 632 4.99 31.02 -23.61
N LEU A 633 3.98 30.80 -24.46
CA LEU A 633 2.96 31.79 -24.81
C LEU A 633 1.64 31.54 -24.10
N ASP A 634 1.18 30.29 -24.04
CA ASP A 634 -0.07 29.89 -23.41
C ASP A 634 -0.11 28.39 -23.15
N ILE A 635 -1.02 27.96 -22.28
CA ILE A 635 -1.31 26.54 -22.04
C ILE A 635 -2.83 26.35 -22.13
N THR A 636 -3.28 25.46 -22.98
CA THR A 636 -4.69 25.10 -23.12
C THR A 636 -4.93 23.65 -22.72
N HIS A 637 -6.01 23.44 -21.98
CA HIS A 637 -6.46 22.11 -21.55
C HIS A 637 -7.61 21.68 -22.42
N GLU A 638 -7.43 20.56 -23.11
CA GLU A 638 -8.46 19.91 -23.91
C GLU A 638 -8.78 18.53 -23.30
N HIS A 639 -9.79 17.86 -23.82
CA HIS A 639 -10.14 16.53 -23.37
C HIS A 639 -8.99 15.54 -23.72
N TYR A 640 -8.39 14.94 -22.70
CA TYR A 640 -7.22 14.06 -22.78
C TYR A 640 -5.96 14.69 -23.41
N GLN A 641 -5.87 16.01 -23.44
CA GLN A 641 -4.72 16.70 -24.03
C GLN A 641 -4.40 18.01 -23.30
N ASP A 642 -3.11 18.23 -23.04
CA ASP A 642 -2.56 19.53 -22.64
C ASP A 642 -1.73 20.09 -23.78
N VAL A 643 -1.96 21.32 -24.19
CA VAL A 643 -1.27 21.95 -25.30
C VAL A 643 -0.50 23.16 -24.83
N PHE A 644 0.81 23.13 -25.00
CA PHE A 644 1.71 24.26 -24.72
C PHE A 644 1.98 25.01 -26.02
N HIS A 645 1.58 26.26 -26.06
CA HIS A 645 1.87 27.16 -27.18
C HIS A 645 3.18 27.88 -26.90
N VAL A 646 4.14 27.75 -27.80
CA VAL A 646 5.51 28.22 -27.58
C VAL A 646 6.04 29.00 -28.79
N GLN A 647 7.07 29.81 -28.54
CA GLN A 647 7.86 30.49 -29.55
C GLN A 647 9.31 30.01 -29.50
N ALA A 648 9.75 29.38 -30.58
CA ALA A 648 11.13 28.90 -30.80
C ALA A 648 11.62 29.44 -32.12
N SER A 649 12.00 30.73 -32.21
CA SER A 649 12.26 31.46 -33.46
C SER A 649 11.08 31.51 -34.44
N GLY A 650 9.97 30.87 -34.12
CA GLY A 650 8.68 30.83 -34.80
C GLY A 650 7.66 30.21 -33.87
N LEU A 651 6.38 30.26 -34.24
CA LEU A 651 5.30 29.73 -33.43
C LEU A 651 5.27 28.20 -33.50
N ALA A 652 5.13 27.55 -32.36
CA ALA A 652 5.01 26.11 -32.27
C ALA A 652 4.03 25.70 -31.17
N LYS A 653 3.58 24.45 -31.20
CA LYS A 653 2.80 23.86 -30.14
C LYS A 653 3.31 22.48 -29.78
N ILE A 654 3.23 22.18 -28.50
CA ILE A 654 3.57 20.88 -27.91
C ILE A 654 2.29 20.33 -27.32
N GLY A 655 1.74 19.30 -27.92
CA GLY A 655 0.53 18.61 -27.48
C GLY A 655 0.91 17.35 -26.71
N LEU A 656 0.46 17.26 -25.48
CA LEU A 656 0.67 16.11 -24.59
C LEU A 656 -0.65 15.39 -24.37
N TYR A 657 -0.71 14.13 -24.77
CA TYR A 657 -1.91 13.31 -24.68
C TYR A 657 -1.82 12.34 -23.50
N TYR A 658 -2.85 12.24 -22.70
CA TYR A 658 -2.92 11.35 -21.55
C TYR A 658 -4.15 10.43 -21.62
N ASN A 659 -4.11 9.33 -20.88
CA ASN A 659 -5.21 8.39 -20.78
C ASN A 659 -6.11 8.70 -19.57
N ASP A 660 -7.17 7.92 -19.39
CA ASP A 660 -8.12 7.98 -18.26
C ASP A 660 -7.48 7.81 -16.87
N LYS A 661 -6.25 7.28 -16.80
CA LYS A 661 -5.46 7.14 -15.58
C LYS A 661 -4.49 8.30 -15.35
N GLY A 662 -4.54 9.33 -16.18
CA GLY A 662 -3.66 10.48 -16.08
C GLY A 662 -2.21 10.24 -16.52
N ILE A 663 -1.90 9.10 -17.15
CA ILE A 663 -0.57 8.79 -17.63
C ILE A 663 -0.42 9.35 -19.04
N TYR A 664 0.63 10.16 -19.27
CA TYR A 664 0.93 10.69 -20.58
C TYR A 664 1.46 9.56 -21.49
N THR A 665 0.83 9.44 -22.65
CA THR A 665 1.08 8.34 -23.59
C THR A 665 1.73 8.81 -24.88
N TYR A 666 1.57 10.11 -25.19
CA TYR A 666 1.90 10.61 -26.50
C TYR A 666 2.25 12.09 -26.51
N MET A 667 3.30 12.50 -27.24
CA MET A 667 3.67 13.89 -27.43
C MET A 667 3.77 14.21 -28.92
N LYS A 668 3.10 15.27 -29.35
CA LYS A 668 3.18 15.83 -30.71
C LYS A 668 3.74 17.23 -30.67
N LEU A 669 4.69 17.49 -31.55
CA LEU A 669 5.22 18.84 -31.78
C LEU A 669 4.81 19.30 -33.16
N ALA A 670 4.28 20.51 -33.26
CA ALA A 670 3.99 21.16 -34.52
C ALA A 670 4.61 22.55 -34.54
N SER A 671 5.35 22.87 -35.62
CA SER A 671 5.97 24.15 -35.84
C SER A 671 5.38 24.88 -37.05
N SER A 672 5.42 26.21 -37.04
CA SER A 672 5.09 27.03 -38.21
C SER A 672 6.19 26.97 -39.24
N LEU A 673 5.85 27.38 -40.44
CA LEU A 673 6.84 27.63 -41.47
C LEU A 673 7.82 28.74 -41.01
N GLY A 674 9.13 28.45 -41.10
CA GLY A 674 10.17 29.39 -40.67
C GLY A 674 10.58 29.31 -39.21
N ALA A 675 10.00 28.40 -38.39
CA ALA A 675 10.49 28.13 -37.06
C ALA A 675 11.85 27.44 -37.09
N ASP A 676 12.74 27.78 -36.18
CA ASP A 676 13.97 27.06 -35.92
C ASP A 676 13.63 25.73 -35.24
N ASP A 677 13.57 24.67 -36.03
CA ASP A 677 13.27 23.36 -35.51
C ASP A 677 14.39 22.78 -34.62
N ALA A 678 15.60 23.37 -34.62
CA ALA A 678 16.72 22.89 -33.81
C ALA A 678 16.44 22.99 -32.30
N LYS A 679 15.83 24.08 -31.85
CA LYS A 679 15.41 24.23 -30.44
C LYS A 679 14.29 23.27 -30.08
N LEU A 680 13.32 23.07 -30.97
CA LEU A 680 12.23 22.11 -30.76
C LEU A 680 12.73 20.68 -30.82
N GLU A 681 13.71 20.37 -31.65
CA GLU A 681 14.35 19.07 -31.71
C GLU A 681 15.16 18.80 -30.42
N ALA A 682 15.89 19.78 -29.92
CA ALA A 682 16.56 19.70 -28.61
C ALA A 682 15.55 19.49 -27.46
N PHE A 683 14.39 20.14 -27.54
CA PHE A 683 13.30 19.88 -26.58
C PHE A 683 12.79 18.43 -26.71
N ARG A 684 12.54 17.94 -27.92
CA ARG A 684 12.08 16.58 -28.19
C ARG A 684 13.02 15.53 -27.59
N GLN A 685 14.33 15.72 -27.79
CA GLN A 685 15.38 14.80 -27.30
C GLN A 685 15.46 14.72 -25.76
N LYS A 686 14.93 15.70 -25.03
CA LYS A 686 14.83 15.61 -23.56
C LYS A 686 13.80 14.58 -23.08
N PHE A 687 12.93 14.10 -23.97
CA PHE A 687 11.86 13.13 -23.68
C PHE A 687 12.06 11.78 -24.39
N GLU A 688 13.06 11.62 -25.21
CA GLU A 688 13.53 10.34 -25.77
C GLU A 688 14.53 9.66 -24.81
#